data_98f78b67f4d68032088c4a363beeb401
#
_entry.id   98f78b67f4d68032088c4a363beeb401
#
_cell.length_a   1.000
_cell.length_b   1.000
_cell.length_c   1.000
_cell.angle_alpha   90.00
_cell.angle_beta   90.00
_cell.angle_gamma   90.00
#
_symmetry.space_group_name_H-M   'P 1'
#
loop_
_entity.id
_entity.type
_entity.pdbx_description
1 polymer ?
#
loop_
_entity_poly.entity_id
_entity_poly.type
_entity_poly.pdbx_seq_one_letter_code
_entity_poly.pdbx_strand_id
1 'polypeptide(L)'
;MSGSLTVGLLAHVDAGKTTLSEAMLYQSGTLRRLGRVDHRDAFLDTDVQERERGITIFSKQAELSWQGRAITLVDTPGHVDFSGETERALRVLDCAVLVISAADGVQGHTATLWRLLQSYHVPTLLFINKMDQPGANRRALMEELKNRLSDGCVDMLSPDRMEQIATCSEEALAHYLQDEAVPDTLIAQLTAQRLLFPCFFGSALRLEGIDALLSALCSLLPAPQWPQDFSARIYKISRDPQGARLTWMKITGGSLRVRALLSGLSPDAPGGAWEEKVSQLRIYSGAKFRTVEQAKAGMLCAVTGLNYTRAGDGLGAEQSGGTPLLTPVFTYRVLLPAGVDPHRALDILRQLEEEDPQLHVLWNEGLREIHVQLMGEVQLEILSRVLRDRFGLSASFGEGGILYRETIAAPVRGAGHYEPLRHYAEVHLLLEPGERGSGLHFAADCPDEVLERGYQRLILTHLMEKRHPGVLTGAPITDMKITLVAGRAHPKHTEGGDFRQATYRAVRQGLMSAQSVLLEPWYDLRLELPQDCVGRAMNDIQQMGGSFTPPETLSDCVLLLGSAPVAAARHYAREVTAYTRGRGRLTCTLRGYAPCRDQEAVVAASGYDPERDLGNPADSIFCAHGAGFTVKWNEVNRYMHLHPEQADRADAAQDAPSASSRSGYRGTAAEDEELQAIFERTYGSAKPRAMRQPPRTSQPTVNNRPIPMQQDGPEYLLVDGYNIIFAWEELKAVSRESLEHARQCLMDILANYHGFHPCELIVVFDAYKVAGNVGATEEYHGIHIVYTREAETADNYIEKTIYKIAKDHRVRVATSDALEQMIILGSGALRVSAAELHTQVQAAKVEIDAILRRNNARPDGASSVGTAMRRAMEKDDQA
;
A
#
# COMPACT_ATOMS: atom_id res chain seq x y z
N MET A 1 38.09 -2.98 -14.27
CA MET A 1 37.07 -2.21 -15.01
C MET A 1 36.39 -1.33 -14.00
N SER A 2 36.43 -0.01 -14.16
CA SER A 2 35.73 0.93 -13.29
C SER A 2 34.23 0.60 -13.34
N GLY A 3 33.57 0.45 -12.18
CA GLY A 3 32.12 0.16 -12.13
C GLY A 3 31.28 1.24 -12.81
N SER A 4 30.15 0.86 -13.38
CA SER A 4 29.16 1.81 -13.91
C SER A 4 28.62 2.70 -12.79
N LEU A 5 28.50 4.01 -13.04
CA LEU A 5 27.93 4.99 -12.12
C LEU A 5 26.53 5.38 -12.59
N THR A 6 25.53 5.30 -11.73
CA THR A 6 24.17 5.76 -12.02
C THR A 6 23.94 7.16 -11.47
N VAL A 7 23.75 8.15 -12.36
CA VAL A 7 23.61 9.56 -12.02
C VAL A 7 22.19 10.03 -12.30
N GLY A 8 21.48 10.52 -11.29
CA GLY A 8 20.16 11.13 -11.47
C GLY A 8 20.26 12.63 -11.71
N LEU A 9 19.52 13.14 -12.69
CA LEU A 9 19.36 14.57 -12.89
C LEU A 9 18.02 15.02 -12.34
N LEU A 10 18.05 15.87 -11.32
CA LEU A 10 16.89 16.39 -10.63
C LEU A 10 16.84 17.91 -10.76
N ALA A 11 15.66 18.44 -10.95
CA ALA A 11 15.47 19.87 -11.06
C ALA A 11 14.02 20.28 -10.82
N HIS A 12 13.80 21.52 -10.47
CA HIS A 12 12.51 22.17 -10.66
C HIS A 12 12.22 22.35 -12.16
N VAL A 13 10.94 22.52 -12.50
CA VAL A 13 10.49 22.83 -13.88
C VAL A 13 11.27 24.03 -14.42
N ASP A 14 11.61 24.01 -15.69
CA ASP A 14 12.33 25.06 -16.41
C ASP A 14 13.76 25.35 -15.90
N ALA A 15 14.33 24.61 -14.95
CA ALA A 15 15.73 24.81 -14.57
C ALA A 15 16.73 24.36 -15.65
N GLY A 16 16.27 23.72 -16.72
CA GLY A 16 17.07 23.28 -17.87
C GLY A 16 17.71 21.92 -17.71
N LYS A 17 17.04 21.02 -16.95
CA LYS A 17 17.47 19.63 -16.71
C LYS A 17 17.69 18.85 -18.02
N THR A 18 16.69 18.79 -18.90
CA THR A 18 16.78 18.07 -20.18
C THR A 18 17.84 18.68 -21.08
N THR A 19 18.00 20.00 -21.07
CA THR A 19 19.09 20.68 -21.78
C THR A 19 20.47 20.27 -21.26
N LEU A 20 20.61 20.10 -19.94
CA LEU A 20 21.84 19.60 -19.32
C LEU A 20 22.11 18.15 -19.71
N SER A 21 21.08 17.28 -19.71
CA SER A 21 21.19 15.89 -20.17
C SER A 21 21.72 15.81 -21.59
N GLU A 22 21.13 16.59 -22.50
CA GLU A 22 21.56 16.70 -23.91
C GLU A 22 23.00 17.19 -24.04
N ALA A 23 23.36 18.22 -23.24
CA ALA A 23 24.70 18.77 -23.22
C ALA A 23 25.76 17.75 -22.77
N MET A 24 25.47 16.99 -21.72
CA MET A 24 26.35 15.92 -21.23
C MET A 24 26.52 14.78 -22.25
N LEU A 25 25.44 14.38 -22.90
CA LEU A 25 25.44 13.33 -23.93
C LEU A 25 26.20 13.80 -25.19
N TYR A 26 26.08 15.07 -25.57
CA TYR A 26 26.80 15.67 -26.67
C TYR A 26 28.31 15.81 -26.38
N GLN A 27 28.65 16.35 -25.20
CA GLN A 27 30.04 16.54 -24.78
C GLN A 27 30.82 15.23 -24.62
N SER A 28 30.12 14.18 -24.16
CA SER A 28 30.71 12.84 -24.10
C SER A 28 30.88 12.14 -25.46
N GLY A 29 30.41 12.78 -26.55
CA GLY A 29 30.45 12.22 -27.90
C GLY A 29 29.44 11.12 -28.19
N THR A 30 28.51 10.86 -27.21
CA THR A 30 27.41 9.89 -27.37
C THR A 30 26.40 10.37 -28.43
N LEU A 31 26.12 11.68 -28.46
CA LEU A 31 25.30 12.30 -29.49
C LEU A 31 26.18 13.09 -30.47
N ARG A 32 25.86 12.97 -31.74
CA ARG A 32 26.53 13.72 -32.80
C ARG A 32 25.96 15.12 -33.03
N ARG A 33 24.76 15.36 -32.50
CA ARG A 33 23.98 16.58 -32.64
C ARG A 33 23.31 16.91 -31.32
N LEU A 34 23.39 18.17 -30.91
CA LEU A 34 22.74 18.66 -29.71
C LEU A 34 21.23 18.78 -29.96
N GLY A 35 20.42 18.01 -29.26
CA GLY A 35 18.97 18.14 -29.27
C GLY A 35 18.53 19.38 -28.47
N ARG A 36 17.39 19.95 -28.81
CA ARG A 36 16.83 21.14 -28.15
C ARG A 36 15.36 20.88 -27.79
N VAL A 37 15.03 21.16 -26.54
CA VAL A 37 13.64 21.03 -26.03
C VAL A 37 12.71 21.96 -26.85
N ASP A 38 13.14 23.21 -27.13
CA ASP A 38 12.37 24.18 -27.90
C ASP A 38 12.06 23.70 -29.34
N HIS A 39 12.92 22.88 -29.90
CA HIS A 39 12.75 22.29 -31.23
C HIS A 39 12.04 20.93 -31.19
N ARG A 40 11.72 20.40 -30.00
CA ARG A 40 11.07 19.09 -29.78
C ARG A 40 11.87 17.91 -30.33
N ASP A 41 13.21 18.04 -30.42
CA ASP A 41 14.12 17.04 -30.94
C ASP A 41 15.13 16.51 -29.90
N ALA A 42 14.86 16.75 -28.61
CA ALA A 42 15.64 16.21 -27.51
C ALA A 42 15.63 14.67 -27.52
N PHE A 43 16.78 14.05 -27.33
CA PHE A 43 17.00 12.59 -27.40
C PHE A 43 16.23 11.83 -26.31
N LEU A 44 16.13 12.43 -25.13
CA LEU A 44 15.45 11.80 -23.98
C LEU A 44 13.94 12.03 -23.97
N ASP A 45 13.42 13.06 -24.63
CA ASP A 45 11.97 13.32 -24.72
C ASP A 45 11.35 12.39 -25.78
N THR A 46 11.13 11.14 -25.41
CA THR A 46 10.64 10.10 -26.31
C THR A 46 9.13 10.05 -26.41
N ASP A 47 8.41 10.53 -25.40
CA ASP A 47 6.94 10.55 -25.36
C ASP A 47 6.38 11.78 -26.09
N VAL A 48 5.24 11.61 -26.77
CA VAL A 48 4.58 12.68 -27.52
C VAL A 48 4.10 13.79 -26.59
N GLN A 49 3.58 13.41 -25.42
CA GLN A 49 3.05 14.37 -24.43
C GLN A 49 4.16 15.23 -23.82
N GLU A 50 5.35 14.64 -23.57
CA GLU A 50 6.52 15.37 -23.09
C GLU A 50 6.98 16.40 -24.11
N ARG A 51 7.07 16.03 -25.39
CA ARG A 51 7.45 16.94 -26.49
C ARG A 51 6.47 18.08 -26.70
N GLU A 52 5.16 17.80 -26.57
CA GLU A 52 4.13 18.82 -26.74
C GLU A 52 4.13 19.83 -25.59
N ARG A 53 4.40 19.39 -24.36
CA ARG A 53 4.35 20.22 -23.15
C ARG A 53 5.70 20.81 -22.76
N GLY A 54 6.79 20.25 -23.27
CA GLY A 54 8.15 20.62 -22.88
C GLY A 54 8.53 20.23 -21.46
N ILE A 55 7.86 19.22 -20.87
CA ILE A 55 8.13 18.71 -19.53
C ILE A 55 8.43 17.21 -19.55
N THR A 56 9.37 16.75 -18.74
CA THR A 56 9.62 15.31 -18.51
C THR A 56 8.56 14.76 -17.57
N ILE A 57 7.89 13.68 -17.96
CA ILE A 57 6.83 13.01 -17.19
C ILE A 57 7.35 11.70 -16.61
N PHE A 58 8.08 10.92 -17.40
CA PHE A 58 8.61 9.60 -17.05
C PHE A 58 10.12 9.64 -16.90
N SER A 59 10.66 8.93 -15.93
CA SER A 59 12.11 8.75 -15.80
C SER A 59 12.66 7.94 -16.98
N LYS A 60 13.75 8.41 -17.55
CA LYS A 60 14.44 7.80 -18.70
C LYS A 60 15.93 7.69 -18.46
N GLN A 61 16.56 6.76 -19.13
CA GLN A 61 18.00 6.55 -19.00
C GLN A 61 18.73 6.71 -20.31
N ALA A 62 19.99 7.15 -20.22
CA ALA A 62 20.94 7.17 -21.32
C ALA A 62 22.33 6.76 -20.84
N GLU A 63 23.04 6.01 -21.68
CA GLU A 63 24.43 5.61 -21.41
C GLU A 63 25.39 6.62 -22.02
N LEU A 64 26.43 7.00 -21.28
CA LEU A 64 27.57 7.80 -21.76
C LEU A 64 28.87 7.28 -21.15
N SER A 65 30.00 7.69 -21.72
CA SER A 65 31.32 7.38 -21.19
C SER A 65 32.16 8.65 -21.08
N TRP A 66 32.79 8.86 -19.93
CA TRP A 66 33.66 9.98 -19.68
C TRP A 66 34.95 9.54 -18.97
N GLN A 67 36.10 9.91 -19.48
CA GLN A 67 37.42 9.52 -18.92
C GLN A 67 37.56 8.01 -18.64
N GLY A 68 36.96 7.16 -19.51
CA GLY A 68 37.00 5.72 -19.38
C GLY A 68 36.02 5.12 -18.32
N ARG A 69 35.21 5.94 -17.67
CA ARG A 69 34.15 5.51 -16.77
C ARG A 69 32.80 5.48 -17.49
N ALA A 70 32.08 4.38 -17.36
CA ALA A 70 30.70 4.28 -17.85
C ALA A 70 29.73 4.98 -16.88
N ILE A 71 28.88 5.84 -17.40
CA ILE A 71 27.87 6.58 -16.64
C ILE A 71 26.50 6.31 -17.25
N THR A 72 25.54 5.94 -16.42
CA THR A 72 24.13 5.86 -16.80
C THR A 72 23.41 7.07 -16.23
N LEU A 73 23.00 8.01 -17.10
CA LEU A 73 22.16 9.13 -16.71
C LEU A 73 20.71 8.66 -16.54
N VAL A 74 20.08 9.10 -15.48
CA VAL A 74 18.64 8.94 -15.24
C VAL A 74 18.03 10.33 -15.22
N ASP A 75 17.29 10.68 -16.27
CA ASP A 75 16.55 11.93 -16.36
C ASP A 75 15.20 11.74 -15.63
N THR A 76 14.93 12.54 -14.60
CA THR A 76 13.74 12.43 -13.77
C THR A 76 12.72 13.54 -14.09
N PRO A 77 11.43 13.37 -13.79
CA PRO A 77 10.46 14.44 -13.90
C PRO A 77 10.83 15.68 -13.07
N GLY A 78 10.61 16.87 -13.62
CA GLY A 78 10.84 18.14 -12.91
C GLY A 78 9.57 18.74 -12.29
N HIS A 79 8.39 18.24 -12.67
CA HIS A 79 7.12 18.74 -12.17
C HIS A 79 6.70 18.09 -10.86
N VAL A 80 6.12 18.87 -9.95
CA VAL A 80 5.72 18.42 -8.60
C VAL A 80 4.77 17.24 -8.65
N ASP A 81 3.81 17.24 -9.59
CA ASP A 81 2.82 16.15 -9.73
C ASP A 81 3.45 14.78 -10.04
N PHE A 82 4.68 14.76 -10.59
CA PHE A 82 5.40 13.52 -10.92
C PHE A 82 6.54 13.22 -9.96
N SER A 83 6.57 13.87 -8.81
CA SER A 83 7.62 13.68 -7.79
C SER A 83 7.68 12.23 -7.27
N GLY A 84 6.60 11.48 -7.35
CA GLY A 84 6.58 10.06 -7.00
C GLY A 84 7.43 9.20 -7.94
N GLU A 85 7.45 9.49 -9.24
CA GLU A 85 8.35 8.84 -10.19
C GLU A 85 9.81 9.21 -9.89
N THR A 86 10.08 10.48 -9.55
CA THR A 86 11.40 10.94 -9.11
C THR A 86 11.85 10.22 -7.86
N GLU A 87 10.99 10.08 -6.85
CA GLU A 87 11.29 9.37 -5.60
C GLU A 87 11.65 7.90 -5.85
N ARG A 88 10.93 7.21 -6.75
CA ARG A 88 11.25 5.83 -7.11
C ARG A 88 12.64 5.72 -7.76
N ALA A 89 12.99 6.68 -8.61
CA ALA A 89 14.31 6.73 -9.25
C ALA A 89 15.44 6.93 -8.24
N LEU A 90 15.25 7.73 -7.17
CA LEU A 90 16.28 7.97 -6.15
C LEU A 90 16.84 6.68 -5.54
N ARG A 91 16.03 5.64 -5.41
CA ARG A 91 16.41 4.37 -4.79
C ARG A 91 17.49 3.59 -5.56
N VAL A 92 17.73 3.96 -6.82
CA VAL A 92 18.71 3.29 -7.69
C VAL A 92 19.87 4.20 -8.11
N LEU A 93 19.91 5.44 -7.64
CA LEU A 93 20.98 6.37 -7.92
C LEU A 93 22.22 6.09 -7.06
N ASP A 94 23.40 6.23 -7.63
CA ASP A 94 24.66 6.29 -6.89
C ASP A 94 24.99 7.72 -6.48
N CYS A 95 24.52 8.68 -7.29
CA CYS A 95 24.56 10.10 -6.98
C CYS A 95 23.51 10.87 -7.76
N ALA A 96 23.29 12.12 -7.37
CA ALA A 96 22.39 13.05 -8.04
C ALA A 96 23.10 14.34 -8.41
N VAL A 97 22.69 14.92 -9.54
CA VAL A 97 23.00 16.31 -9.88
C VAL A 97 21.71 17.11 -9.74
N LEU A 98 21.66 17.98 -8.75
CA LEU A 98 20.55 18.90 -8.53
C LEU A 98 20.79 20.17 -9.36
N VAL A 99 19.94 20.38 -10.38
CA VAL A 99 20.06 21.51 -11.32
C VAL A 99 19.21 22.66 -10.82
N ILE A 100 19.81 23.82 -10.67
CA ILE A 100 19.19 25.06 -10.19
C ILE A 100 19.36 26.14 -11.23
N SER A 101 18.29 26.85 -11.56
CA SER A 101 18.37 28.02 -12.47
C SER A 101 18.98 29.20 -11.74
N ALA A 102 20.00 29.85 -12.33
CA ALA A 102 20.63 31.05 -11.78
C ALA A 102 19.69 32.26 -11.66
N ALA A 103 18.66 32.32 -12.52
CA ALA A 103 17.67 33.38 -12.48
C ALA A 103 16.63 33.18 -11.36
N ASP A 104 16.29 31.92 -11.04
CA ASP A 104 15.19 31.59 -10.15
C ASP A 104 15.67 31.21 -8.73
N GLY A 105 16.96 30.87 -8.55
CA GLY A 105 17.52 30.41 -7.26
C GLY A 105 16.92 29.12 -6.72
N VAL A 106 16.94 28.95 -5.39
CA VAL A 106 16.38 27.78 -4.70
C VAL A 106 14.86 27.90 -4.58
N GLN A 107 14.13 27.11 -5.32
CA GLN A 107 12.67 27.10 -5.31
C GLN A 107 12.08 26.08 -4.32
N GLY A 108 10.78 26.16 -4.02
CA GLY A 108 10.10 25.25 -3.08
C GLY A 108 10.27 23.78 -3.47
N HIS A 109 10.12 23.46 -4.77
CA HIS A 109 10.35 22.08 -5.23
C HIS A 109 11.80 21.64 -5.12
N THR A 110 12.76 22.53 -5.31
CA THR A 110 14.19 22.27 -5.05
C THR A 110 14.42 21.86 -3.61
N ALA A 111 13.76 22.53 -2.65
CA ALA A 111 13.84 22.17 -1.23
C ALA A 111 13.19 20.80 -0.95
N THR A 112 12.10 20.46 -1.64
CA THR A 112 11.50 19.11 -1.54
C THR A 112 12.44 18.03 -2.09
N LEU A 113 13.04 18.25 -3.25
CA LEU A 113 14.02 17.34 -3.81
C LEU A 113 15.25 17.19 -2.91
N TRP A 114 15.69 18.27 -2.28
CA TRP A 114 16.78 18.26 -1.32
C TRP A 114 16.49 17.38 -0.11
N ARG A 115 15.29 17.52 0.48
CA ARG A 115 14.83 16.65 1.59
C ARG A 115 14.75 15.17 1.20
N LEU A 116 14.25 14.87 0.00
CA LEU A 116 14.25 13.51 -0.52
C LEU A 116 15.66 12.94 -0.67
N LEU A 117 16.58 13.73 -1.30
CA LEU A 117 17.97 13.33 -1.44
C LEU A 117 18.66 13.09 -0.08
N GLN A 118 18.27 13.84 0.93
CA GLN A 118 18.75 13.66 2.32
C GLN A 118 18.19 12.37 2.92
N SER A 119 16.90 12.14 2.83
CA SER A 119 16.24 10.95 3.41
C SER A 119 16.70 9.65 2.75
N TYR A 120 17.01 9.68 1.47
CA TYR A 120 17.56 8.53 0.73
C TYR A 120 19.09 8.45 0.75
N HIS A 121 19.77 9.37 1.46
CA HIS A 121 21.23 9.42 1.62
C HIS A 121 21.98 9.44 0.27
N VAL A 122 21.40 10.06 -0.76
CA VAL A 122 22.00 10.11 -2.10
C VAL A 122 23.07 11.21 -2.16
N PRO A 123 24.37 10.90 -2.46
CA PRO A 123 25.40 11.89 -2.71
C PRO A 123 24.96 12.90 -3.76
N THR A 124 25.17 14.18 -3.54
CA THR A 124 24.57 15.22 -4.38
C THR A 124 25.58 16.27 -4.81
N LEU A 125 25.67 16.51 -6.11
CA LEU A 125 26.37 17.65 -6.70
C LEU A 125 25.32 18.67 -7.14
N LEU A 126 25.68 19.96 -7.15
CA LEU A 126 24.80 21.03 -7.62
C LEU A 126 25.34 21.60 -8.93
N PHE A 127 24.43 21.79 -9.91
CA PHE A 127 24.75 22.50 -11.14
C PHE A 127 23.84 23.72 -11.28
N ILE A 128 24.45 24.88 -11.14
CA ILE A 128 23.78 26.18 -11.29
C ILE A 128 23.81 26.58 -12.76
N ASN A 129 22.67 26.36 -13.40
CA ASN A 129 22.47 26.50 -14.84
C ASN A 129 21.98 27.89 -15.21
N LYS A 130 22.05 28.25 -16.52
CA LYS A 130 21.60 29.52 -17.10
C LYS A 130 22.39 30.72 -16.59
N MET A 131 23.68 30.55 -16.31
CA MET A 131 24.57 31.64 -15.90
C MET A 131 24.78 32.70 -16.99
N ASP A 132 24.35 32.42 -18.24
CA ASP A 132 24.34 33.33 -19.38
C ASP A 132 23.19 34.33 -19.37
N GLN A 133 22.23 34.19 -18.44
CA GLN A 133 21.11 35.12 -18.31
C GLN A 133 21.51 36.41 -17.56
N PRO A 134 20.93 37.57 -17.95
CA PRO A 134 21.17 38.83 -17.23
C PRO A 134 20.74 38.73 -15.77
N GLY A 135 21.57 39.25 -14.85
CA GLY A 135 21.27 39.26 -13.42
C GLY A 135 21.81 38.08 -12.62
N ALA A 136 22.37 37.05 -13.27
CA ALA A 136 23.02 35.94 -12.57
C ALA A 136 24.23 36.42 -11.75
N ASN A 137 24.14 36.29 -10.44
CA ASN A 137 25.20 36.66 -9.48
C ASN A 137 25.66 35.42 -8.69
N ARG A 138 26.88 34.96 -9.06
CA ARG A 138 27.46 33.74 -8.46
C ARG A 138 27.62 33.84 -6.94
N ARG A 139 28.01 34.99 -6.41
CA ARG A 139 28.21 35.17 -4.97
C ARG A 139 26.89 35.15 -4.20
N ALA A 140 25.88 35.88 -4.67
CA ALA A 140 24.55 35.89 -4.07
C ALA A 140 23.91 34.49 -4.10
N LEU A 141 24.08 33.74 -5.21
CA LEU A 141 23.60 32.38 -5.34
C LEU A 141 24.28 31.43 -4.35
N MET A 142 25.60 31.55 -4.16
CA MET A 142 26.30 30.73 -3.16
C MET A 142 25.81 31.01 -1.72
N GLU A 143 25.55 32.27 -1.38
CA GLU A 143 24.97 32.65 -0.10
C GLU A 143 23.56 32.06 0.06
N GLU A 144 22.73 32.10 -0.97
CA GLU A 144 21.40 31.47 -0.96
C GLU A 144 21.48 29.95 -0.78
N LEU A 145 22.37 29.26 -1.52
CA LEU A 145 22.57 27.83 -1.43
C LEU A 145 22.98 27.41 -0.01
N LYS A 146 23.92 28.13 0.59
CA LYS A 146 24.37 27.88 1.96
C LYS A 146 23.23 28.06 2.98
N ASN A 147 22.49 29.16 2.88
CA ASN A 147 21.41 29.48 3.81
C ASN A 147 20.20 28.54 3.69
N ARG A 148 19.87 28.08 2.47
CA ARG A 148 18.62 27.32 2.22
C ARG A 148 18.82 25.83 2.08
N LEU A 149 20.00 25.35 1.74
CA LEU A 149 20.28 23.93 1.54
C LEU A 149 21.27 23.40 2.59
N SER A 150 22.52 23.87 2.57
CA SER A 150 23.56 23.43 3.53
C SER A 150 24.79 24.34 3.49
N ASP A 151 25.40 24.60 4.63
CA ASP A 151 26.70 25.28 4.73
C ASP A 151 27.82 24.53 4.01
N GLY A 152 27.68 23.21 3.81
CA GLY A 152 28.60 22.37 3.05
C GLY A 152 28.57 22.58 1.52
N CYS A 153 27.79 23.53 1.00
CA CYS A 153 27.80 23.91 -0.42
C CYS A 153 29.09 24.68 -0.71
N VAL A 154 29.94 24.16 -1.61
CA VAL A 154 31.23 24.74 -1.94
C VAL A 154 31.39 24.93 -3.46
N ASP A 155 31.75 26.12 -3.90
CA ASP A 155 32.04 26.39 -5.28
C ASP A 155 33.41 25.80 -5.68
N MET A 156 33.38 24.74 -6.49
CA MET A 156 34.57 23.98 -6.88
C MET A 156 35.56 24.73 -7.79
N LEU A 157 35.16 25.87 -8.34
CA LEU A 157 36.00 26.72 -9.17
C LEU A 157 36.47 27.98 -8.42
N SER A 158 36.10 28.15 -7.15
CA SER A 158 36.57 29.25 -6.31
C SER A 158 38.05 29.06 -5.94
N PRO A 159 38.86 30.14 -5.89
CA PRO A 159 40.22 30.08 -5.32
C PRO A 159 40.23 29.57 -3.89
N ASP A 160 39.23 29.94 -3.07
CA ASP A 160 39.13 29.65 -1.64
C ASP A 160 38.48 28.29 -1.37
N ARG A 161 38.32 27.43 -2.41
CA ARG A 161 37.58 26.15 -2.26
C ARG A 161 38.17 25.25 -1.19
N MET A 162 39.52 25.21 -1.04
CA MET A 162 40.16 24.32 -0.08
C MET A 162 39.88 24.73 1.35
N GLU A 163 39.88 26.03 1.65
CA GLU A 163 39.51 26.59 2.92
C GLU A 163 38.06 26.29 3.25
N GLN A 164 37.15 26.46 2.29
CA GLN A 164 35.70 26.11 2.47
C GLN A 164 35.49 24.63 2.67
N ILE A 165 36.20 23.75 1.96
CA ILE A 165 36.13 22.28 2.15
C ILE A 165 36.65 21.90 3.55
N ALA A 166 37.71 22.56 4.04
CA ALA A 166 38.26 22.33 5.37
C ALA A 166 37.25 22.58 6.47
N THR A 167 36.31 23.51 6.30
CA THR A 167 35.26 23.76 7.31
C THR A 167 34.19 22.69 7.37
N CYS A 168 34.13 21.74 6.40
CA CYS A 168 33.10 20.71 6.35
C CYS A 168 33.32 19.54 7.34
N SER A 169 34.55 19.33 7.84
CA SER A 169 34.83 18.32 8.86
C SER A 169 36.14 18.62 9.64
N GLU A 170 36.26 18.12 10.86
CA GLU A 170 37.49 18.26 11.68
C GLU A 170 38.69 17.61 11.00
N GLU A 171 38.51 16.47 10.32
CA GLU A 171 39.57 15.77 9.59
C GLU A 171 40.09 16.60 8.41
N ALA A 172 39.15 17.20 7.63
CA ALA A 172 39.53 18.09 6.52
C ALA A 172 40.25 19.34 7.02
N LEU A 173 39.81 19.90 8.15
CA LEU A 173 40.46 21.04 8.78
C LEU A 173 41.86 20.69 9.22
N ALA A 174 42.07 19.52 9.84
CA ALA A 174 43.40 19.06 10.25
C ALA A 174 44.38 18.94 9.07
N HIS A 175 43.94 18.35 7.96
CA HIS A 175 44.73 18.25 6.73
C HIS A 175 45.09 19.62 6.15
N TYR A 176 44.09 20.51 6.08
CA TYR A 176 44.30 21.86 5.53
C TYR A 176 45.26 22.70 6.38
N LEU A 177 45.20 22.60 7.70
CA LEU A 177 46.12 23.29 8.61
C LEU A 177 47.56 22.73 8.50
N GLN A 178 47.75 21.49 8.09
CA GLN A 178 49.02 20.82 7.95
C GLN A 178 49.69 21.08 6.60
N ASP A 179 48.90 20.95 5.50
CA ASP A 179 49.40 20.87 4.12
C ASP A 179 48.83 21.95 3.20
N GLU A 180 48.02 22.90 3.70
CA GLU A 180 47.21 23.87 2.95
C GLU A 180 46.37 23.23 1.84
N ALA A 181 46.11 21.94 1.94
CA ALA A 181 45.35 21.13 0.97
C ALA A 181 44.53 20.02 1.65
N VAL A 182 43.40 19.68 1.05
CA VAL A 182 42.61 18.53 1.48
C VAL A 182 42.73 17.42 0.41
N PRO A 183 43.07 16.18 0.79
CA PRO A 183 43.23 15.09 -0.17
C PRO A 183 41.96 14.80 -0.97
N ASP A 184 42.10 14.54 -2.28
CA ASP A 184 40.94 14.20 -3.16
C ASP A 184 40.12 13.01 -2.65
N THR A 185 40.78 12.06 -2.00
CA THR A 185 40.09 10.89 -1.39
C THR A 185 39.17 11.30 -0.25
N LEU A 186 39.58 12.28 0.58
CA LEU A 186 38.75 12.81 1.65
C LEU A 186 37.63 13.69 1.10
N ILE A 187 37.89 14.48 0.05
CA ILE A 187 36.84 15.25 -0.66
C ILE A 187 35.76 14.31 -1.19
N ALA A 188 36.17 13.18 -1.78
CA ALA A 188 35.25 12.17 -2.27
C ALA A 188 34.44 11.52 -1.13
N GLN A 189 35.06 11.23 0.01
CA GLN A 189 34.38 10.70 1.18
C GLN A 189 33.36 11.68 1.77
N LEU A 190 33.72 12.95 1.93
CA LEU A 190 32.83 14.01 2.40
C LEU A 190 31.61 14.18 1.48
N THR A 191 31.84 14.12 0.17
CA THR A 191 30.75 14.16 -0.83
C THR A 191 29.84 12.94 -0.69
N ALA A 192 30.41 11.75 -0.54
CA ALA A 192 29.64 10.51 -0.35
C ALA A 192 28.83 10.50 0.96
N GLN A 193 29.38 11.09 2.03
CA GLN A 193 28.72 11.22 3.34
C GLN A 193 27.74 12.40 3.40
N ARG A 194 27.58 13.18 2.32
CA ARG A 194 26.73 14.37 2.26
C ARG A 194 27.11 15.46 3.28
N LEU A 195 28.38 15.60 3.56
CA LEU A 195 28.94 16.69 4.33
C LEU A 195 29.46 17.83 3.41
N LEU A 196 29.86 17.46 2.20
CA LEU A 196 30.28 18.40 1.15
C LEU A 196 29.36 18.27 -0.07
N PHE A 197 28.94 19.41 -0.60
CA PHE A 197 28.10 19.51 -1.78
C PHE A 197 28.81 20.35 -2.85
N PRO A 198 29.51 19.69 -3.79
CA PRO A 198 30.24 20.38 -4.85
C PRO A 198 29.30 21.15 -5.77
N CYS A 199 29.53 22.45 -5.91
CA CYS A 199 28.74 23.36 -6.76
C CYS A 199 29.52 23.73 -8.02
N PHE A 200 28.83 23.63 -9.18
CA PHE A 200 29.34 23.99 -10.48
C PHE A 200 28.42 25.02 -11.14
N PHE A 201 29.00 26.02 -11.79
CA PHE A 201 28.28 27.10 -12.47
C PHE A 201 28.49 27.00 -13.96
N GLY A 202 27.41 27.15 -14.75
CA GLY A 202 27.52 27.07 -16.19
C GLY A 202 26.24 27.39 -16.94
N SER A 203 26.29 27.18 -18.25
CA SER A 203 25.15 27.23 -19.16
C SER A 203 25.10 25.96 -20.00
N ALA A 204 24.10 25.14 -19.75
CA ALA A 204 23.89 23.91 -20.51
C ALA A 204 23.65 24.22 -22.00
N LEU A 205 22.97 25.35 -22.29
CA LEU A 205 22.68 25.81 -23.65
C LEU A 205 23.94 26.20 -24.41
N ARG A 206 24.94 26.76 -23.74
CA ARG A 206 26.23 27.18 -24.31
C ARG A 206 27.32 26.16 -24.13
N LEU A 207 27.05 25.00 -23.49
CA LEU A 207 28.02 23.96 -23.17
C LEU A 207 29.12 24.43 -22.19
N GLU A 208 28.84 25.44 -21.37
CA GLU A 208 29.77 25.98 -20.38
C GLU A 208 29.65 25.22 -19.05
N GLY A 209 30.81 24.84 -18.46
CA GLY A 209 30.84 24.16 -17.15
C GLY A 209 30.53 22.65 -17.17
N ILE A 210 30.14 22.06 -18.32
CA ILE A 210 29.76 20.68 -18.46
C ILE A 210 30.95 19.73 -18.24
N ASP A 211 32.13 20.07 -18.81
CA ASP A 211 33.35 19.26 -18.67
C ASP A 211 33.81 19.14 -17.23
N ALA A 212 33.71 20.26 -16.48
CA ALA A 212 34.04 20.29 -15.07
C ALA A 212 33.10 19.39 -14.25
N LEU A 213 31.78 19.43 -14.53
CA LEU A 213 30.78 18.57 -13.89
C LEU A 213 31.03 17.10 -14.22
N LEU A 214 31.22 16.73 -15.49
CA LEU A 214 31.48 15.36 -15.91
C LEU A 214 32.77 14.80 -15.30
N SER A 215 33.83 15.63 -15.22
CA SER A 215 35.08 15.24 -14.60
C SER A 215 34.95 15.06 -13.08
N ALA A 216 34.16 15.91 -12.42
CA ALA A 216 33.87 15.80 -11.02
C ALA A 216 33.06 14.51 -10.70
N LEU A 217 32.09 14.13 -11.53
CA LEU A 217 31.36 12.86 -11.38
C LEU A 217 32.31 11.66 -11.47
N CYS A 218 33.41 11.76 -12.21
CA CYS A 218 34.39 10.69 -12.30
C CYS A 218 35.37 10.69 -11.12
N SER A 219 35.80 11.86 -10.60
CA SER A 219 36.84 11.97 -9.60
C SER A 219 36.31 12.00 -8.17
N LEU A 220 35.19 12.68 -7.91
CA LEU A 220 34.65 12.86 -6.56
C LEU A 220 33.77 11.73 -6.05
N LEU A 221 33.39 10.79 -6.93
CA LEU A 221 32.54 9.69 -6.54
C LEU A 221 33.33 8.36 -6.68
N PRO A 222 33.60 7.68 -5.57
CA PRO A 222 34.27 6.39 -5.62
C PRO A 222 33.43 5.37 -6.40
N ALA A 223 34.06 4.39 -7.01
CA ALA A 223 33.34 3.29 -7.63
C ALA A 223 32.62 2.48 -6.53
N PRO A 224 31.31 2.27 -6.63
CA PRO A 224 30.59 1.44 -5.67
C PRO A 224 31.19 0.03 -5.59
N GLN A 225 31.34 -0.47 -4.37
CA GLN A 225 31.73 -1.86 -4.13
C GLN A 225 30.46 -2.69 -4.00
N TRP A 226 30.32 -3.69 -4.86
CA TRP A 226 29.14 -4.53 -4.90
C TRP A 226 29.41 -5.90 -4.28
N PRO A 227 28.47 -6.46 -3.49
CA PRO A 227 28.57 -7.83 -2.98
C PRO A 227 28.61 -8.85 -4.13
N GLN A 228 29.11 -10.04 -3.84
CA GLN A 228 29.23 -11.10 -4.85
C GLN A 228 27.90 -11.84 -5.08
N ASP A 229 27.08 -11.93 -4.06
CA ASP A 229 25.77 -12.56 -4.12
C ASP A 229 24.81 -11.72 -4.94
N PHE A 230 23.92 -12.40 -5.68
CA PHE A 230 22.93 -11.70 -6.49
C PHE A 230 22.00 -10.89 -5.61
N SER A 231 21.88 -9.64 -5.97
CA SER A 231 20.86 -8.75 -5.43
C SER A 231 20.46 -7.70 -6.47
N ALA A 232 19.19 -7.30 -6.44
CA ALA A 232 18.68 -6.27 -7.35
C ALA A 232 17.53 -5.49 -6.69
N ARG A 233 17.42 -4.22 -7.07
CA ARG A 233 16.36 -3.31 -6.59
C ARG A 233 15.50 -2.87 -7.77
N ILE A 234 14.19 -3.14 -7.67
CA ILE A 234 13.21 -2.78 -8.68
C ILE A 234 12.72 -1.36 -8.40
N TYR A 235 12.78 -0.47 -9.39
CA TYR A 235 12.35 0.92 -9.20
C TYR A 235 11.19 1.34 -10.08
N LYS A 236 10.93 0.61 -11.17
CA LYS A 236 9.90 0.97 -12.13
C LYS A 236 9.34 -0.26 -12.84
N ILE A 237 8.05 -0.24 -13.10
CA ILE A 237 7.37 -1.14 -14.03
C ILE A 237 6.87 -0.30 -15.21
N SER A 238 6.97 -0.82 -16.42
CA SER A 238 6.39 -0.19 -17.62
C SER A 238 6.03 -1.26 -18.65
N ARG A 239 5.42 -0.85 -19.76
CA ARG A 239 5.14 -1.74 -20.88
C ARG A 239 5.77 -1.19 -22.16
N ASP A 240 6.28 -2.08 -23.00
CA ASP A 240 6.80 -1.67 -24.32
C ASP A 240 5.64 -1.41 -25.31
N PRO A 241 5.92 -0.86 -26.49
CA PRO A 241 4.89 -0.58 -27.51
C PRO A 241 4.10 -1.82 -27.96
N GLN A 242 4.63 -3.03 -27.73
CA GLN A 242 3.97 -4.29 -28.00
C GLN A 242 3.15 -4.81 -26.80
N GLY A 243 3.13 -4.07 -25.67
CA GLY A 243 2.39 -4.44 -24.47
C GLY A 243 3.17 -5.37 -23.52
N ALA A 244 4.41 -5.77 -23.85
CA ALA A 244 5.20 -6.61 -22.98
C ALA A 244 5.62 -5.86 -21.71
N ARG A 245 5.43 -6.51 -20.54
CA ARG A 245 5.79 -5.96 -19.23
C ARG A 245 7.30 -5.90 -19.06
N LEU A 246 7.80 -4.75 -18.64
CA LEU A 246 9.19 -4.45 -18.36
C LEU A 246 9.37 -4.17 -16.86
N THR A 247 10.18 -4.99 -16.21
CA THR A 247 10.61 -4.77 -14.83
C THR A 247 11.97 -4.08 -14.84
N TRP A 248 12.03 -2.82 -14.44
CA TRP A 248 13.26 -2.02 -14.40
C TRP A 248 13.93 -2.18 -13.05
N MET A 249 15.20 -2.59 -13.08
CA MET A 249 15.94 -2.83 -11.86
C MET A 249 17.40 -2.41 -11.99
N LYS A 250 17.99 -2.10 -10.84
CA LYS A 250 19.44 -1.98 -10.67
C LYS A 250 19.97 -3.26 -10.06
N ILE A 251 21.00 -3.82 -10.65
CA ILE A 251 21.73 -4.93 -10.05
C ILE A 251 22.62 -4.37 -8.96
N THR A 252 22.35 -4.72 -7.69
CA THR A 252 23.08 -4.25 -6.50
C THR A 252 24.07 -5.26 -5.95
N GLY A 253 24.16 -6.45 -6.59
CA GLY A 253 25.15 -7.47 -6.25
C GLY A 253 25.23 -8.55 -7.31
N GLY A 254 26.37 -9.20 -7.42
CA GLY A 254 26.58 -10.32 -8.34
C GLY A 254 26.29 -9.99 -9.80
N SER A 255 25.48 -10.82 -10.43
CA SER A 255 25.04 -10.61 -11.82
C SER A 255 23.77 -11.39 -12.13
N LEU A 256 22.98 -10.86 -13.06
CA LEU A 256 21.78 -11.50 -13.58
C LEU A 256 22.01 -12.00 -15.00
N ARG A 257 21.63 -13.24 -15.30
CA ARG A 257 21.69 -13.83 -16.64
C ARG A 257 20.32 -14.07 -17.22
N VAL A 258 20.22 -14.07 -18.54
CA VAL A 258 19.04 -14.54 -19.26
C VAL A 258 18.76 -16.00 -18.87
N ARG A 259 17.49 -16.36 -18.69
CA ARG A 259 16.99 -17.65 -18.21
C ARG A 259 17.28 -17.95 -16.73
N ALA A 260 17.84 -17.01 -15.96
CA ALA A 260 17.93 -17.16 -14.52
C ALA A 260 16.51 -17.24 -13.91
N LEU A 261 16.38 -18.07 -12.89
CA LEU A 261 15.17 -18.20 -12.11
C LEU A 261 15.22 -17.20 -10.96
N LEU A 262 14.21 -16.38 -10.83
CA LEU A 262 14.06 -15.42 -9.76
C LEU A 262 12.82 -15.79 -8.94
N SER A 263 12.90 -15.58 -7.65
CA SER A 263 11.81 -15.85 -6.70
C SER A 263 11.61 -14.67 -5.76
N GLY A 264 10.41 -14.54 -5.26
CA GLY A 264 10.05 -13.48 -4.32
C GLY A 264 8.68 -13.72 -3.69
N LEU A 265 8.25 -12.75 -2.90
CA LEU A 265 6.92 -12.73 -2.29
C LEU A 265 6.10 -11.63 -2.98
N SER A 266 4.86 -11.93 -3.30
CA SER A 266 3.91 -10.94 -3.81
C SER A 266 2.49 -11.35 -3.40
N PRO A 267 1.67 -10.43 -2.88
CA PRO A 267 0.26 -10.73 -2.56
C PRO A 267 -0.56 -11.13 -3.80
N ASP A 268 -0.11 -10.74 -5.00
CA ASP A 268 -0.78 -11.06 -6.25
C ASP A 268 -0.43 -12.46 -6.79
N ALA A 269 0.60 -13.10 -6.20
CA ALA A 269 1.03 -14.42 -6.62
C ALA A 269 0.18 -15.53 -5.97
N PRO A 270 -0.17 -16.58 -6.70
CA PRO A 270 -0.88 -17.73 -6.14
C PRO A 270 -0.09 -18.34 -4.98
N GLY A 271 -0.64 -18.27 -3.76
CA GLY A 271 0.05 -18.74 -2.55
C GLY A 271 1.08 -17.76 -1.95
N GLY A 272 1.13 -16.50 -2.43
CA GLY A 272 1.95 -15.43 -1.88
C GLY A 272 3.44 -15.49 -2.25
N ALA A 273 3.92 -16.56 -2.86
CA ALA A 273 5.29 -16.71 -3.36
C ALA A 273 5.29 -16.95 -4.87
N TRP A 274 6.29 -16.43 -5.55
CA TRP A 274 6.43 -16.61 -7.00
C TRP A 274 7.84 -17.04 -7.37
N GLU A 275 7.95 -17.78 -8.48
CA GLU A 275 9.19 -18.16 -9.12
C GLU A 275 9.03 -18.03 -10.64
N GLU A 276 9.80 -17.12 -11.25
CA GLU A 276 9.67 -16.76 -12.65
C GLU A 276 11.04 -16.70 -13.33
N LYS A 277 11.02 -16.93 -14.64
CA LYS A 277 12.23 -17.01 -15.45
C LYS A 277 12.46 -15.74 -16.25
N VAL A 278 13.66 -15.19 -16.16
CA VAL A 278 14.09 -14.05 -16.97
C VAL A 278 14.08 -14.45 -18.46
N SER A 279 13.28 -13.75 -19.26
CA SER A 279 13.18 -13.99 -20.71
C SER A 279 14.24 -13.19 -21.49
N GLN A 280 14.35 -11.89 -21.23
CA GLN A 280 15.33 -11.00 -21.87
C GLN A 280 15.87 -9.99 -20.87
N LEU A 281 17.10 -9.56 -21.09
CA LEU A 281 17.71 -8.41 -20.42
C LEU A 281 17.95 -7.32 -21.47
N ARG A 282 17.37 -6.15 -21.24
CA ARG A 282 17.45 -4.99 -22.12
C ARG A 282 18.12 -3.82 -21.42
N ILE A 283 19.08 -3.18 -22.04
CA ILE A 283 19.68 -1.94 -21.58
C ILE A 283 19.23 -0.84 -22.52
N TYR A 284 18.54 0.15 -21.95
CA TYR A 284 17.97 1.25 -22.71
C TYR A 284 18.93 2.46 -22.77
N SER A 285 18.89 3.18 -23.87
CA SER A 285 19.47 4.51 -24.01
C SER A 285 18.52 5.35 -24.88
N GLY A 286 17.75 6.24 -24.25
CA GLY A 286 16.62 6.91 -24.86
C GLY A 286 15.53 5.91 -25.29
N ALA A 287 15.03 6.04 -26.51
CA ALA A 287 14.04 5.13 -27.11
C ALA A 287 14.59 3.76 -27.53
N LYS A 288 15.90 3.62 -27.65
CA LYS A 288 16.56 2.42 -28.16
C LYS A 288 17.04 1.55 -27.03
N PHE A 289 17.07 0.23 -27.28
CA PHE A 289 17.66 -0.72 -26.34
C PHE A 289 18.57 -1.72 -27.06
N ARG A 290 19.48 -2.29 -26.30
CA ARG A 290 20.27 -3.47 -26.71
C ARG A 290 19.97 -4.62 -25.76
N THR A 291 19.95 -5.83 -26.29
CA THR A 291 19.81 -7.04 -25.46
C THR A 291 21.19 -7.49 -25.02
N VAL A 292 21.26 -7.98 -23.79
CA VAL A 292 22.47 -8.54 -23.20
C VAL A 292 22.19 -9.91 -22.61
N GLU A 293 23.17 -10.79 -22.57
CA GLU A 293 23.04 -12.11 -21.94
C GLU A 293 23.21 -12.04 -20.42
N GLN A 294 23.93 -11.03 -19.95
CA GLN A 294 24.25 -10.84 -18.54
C GLN A 294 24.29 -9.34 -18.18
N ALA A 295 23.61 -8.97 -17.11
CA ALA A 295 23.75 -7.69 -16.45
C ALA A 295 24.56 -7.86 -15.15
N LYS A 296 25.58 -6.99 -14.96
CA LYS A 296 26.47 -7.03 -13.79
C LYS A 296 26.05 -6.00 -12.75
N ALA A 297 26.53 -6.17 -11.53
CA ALA A 297 26.32 -5.19 -10.46
C ALA A 297 26.70 -3.76 -10.89
N GLY A 298 25.89 -2.79 -10.50
CA GLY A 298 25.94 -1.38 -10.91
C GLY A 298 25.16 -1.03 -12.18
N MET A 299 24.69 -2.02 -12.95
CA MET A 299 23.94 -1.76 -14.18
C MET A 299 22.44 -1.61 -13.93
N LEU A 300 21.84 -0.67 -14.67
CA LEU A 300 20.39 -0.57 -14.81
C LEU A 300 19.94 -1.41 -16.01
N CYS A 301 18.95 -2.24 -15.85
CA CYS A 301 18.38 -3.03 -16.92
C CYS A 301 16.85 -3.18 -16.80
N ALA A 302 16.19 -3.38 -17.93
CA ALA A 302 14.80 -3.79 -18.00
C ALA A 302 14.73 -5.28 -18.30
N VAL A 303 13.94 -6.00 -17.52
CA VAL A 303 13.78 -7.45 -17.58
C VAL A 303 12.39 -7.79 -18.07
N THR A 304 12.27 -8.76 -18.99
CA THR A 304 10.99 -9.33 -19.40
C THR A 304 10.82 -10.73 -18.83
N GLY A 305 9.55 -11.16 -18.65
CA GLY A 305 9.22 -12.50 -18.15
C GLY A 305 8.93 -12.54 -16.64
N LEU A 306 8.83 -11.38 -15.99
CA LEU A 306 8.47 -11.24 -14.58
C LEU A 306 7.09 -10.56 -14.48
N ASN A 307 6.12 -11.21 -13.84
CA ASN A 307 4.74 -10.74 -13.75
C ASN A 307 4.34 -10.25 -12.35
N TYR A 308 4.93 -10.82 -11.30
CA TYR A 308 4.55 -10.55 -9.90
C TYR A 308 5.44 -9.54 -9.18
N THR A 309 6.44 -8.97 -9.87
CA THR A 309 7.32 -7.95 -9.30
C THR A 309 6.64 -6.60 -9.21
N ARG A 310 6.97 -5.81 -8.18
CA ARG A 310 6.45 -4.45 -7.98
C ARG A 310 7.59 -3.43 -7.88
N ALA A 311 7.30 -2.19 -8.19
CA ALA A 311 8.25 -1.10 -7.95
C ALA A 311 8.49 -0.94 -6.44
N GLY A 312 9.76 -1.01 -6.02
CA GLY A 312 10.17 -1.00 -4.61
C GLY A 312 10.59 -2.37 -4.07
N ASP A 313 10.35 -3.46 -4.80
CA ASP A 313 10.79 -4.79 -4.38
C ASP A 313 12.30 -4.94 -4.45
N GLY A 314 12.84 -5.69 -3.46
CA GLY A 314 14.19 -6.21 -3.47
C GLY A 314 14.20 -7.68 -3.93
N LEU A 315 15.23 -8.07 -4.66
CA LEU A 315 15.45 -9.44 -5.10
C LEU A 315 16.79 -9.98 -4.59
N GLY A 316 16.84 -11.28 -4.31
CA GLY A 316 18.03 -11.92 -3.76
C GLY A 316 18.34 -11.45 -2.35
N ALA A 317 19.55 -10.93 -2.12
CA ALA A 317 19.96 -10.42 -0.81
C ALA A 317 19.44 -9.00 -0.50
N GLU A 318 18.81 -8.33 -1.47
CA GLU A 318 18.23 -6.98 -1.30
C GLU A 318 16.89 -7.07 -0.56
N GLN A 319 16.68 -6.18 0.41
CA GLN A 319 15.40 -6.05 1.09
C GLN A 319 14.45 -5.14 0.30
N SER A 320 13.16 -5.44 0.35
CA SER A 320 12.15 -4.54 -0.23
C SER A 320 12.18 -3.17 0.45
N GLY A 321 12.06 -2.12 -0.34
CA GLY A 321 12.11 -0.75 0.16
C GLY A 321 10.89 -0.39 0.99
N GLY A 322 11.06 0.54 1.94
CA GLY A 322 9.98 1.08 2.78
C GLY A 322 8.94 1.89 2.01
N THR A 323 7.93 2.35 2.72
CA THR A 323 6.85 3.21 2.19
C THR A 323 7.40 4.47 1.54
N PRO A 324 6.84 4.95 0.42
CA PRO A 324 7.20 6.23 -0.17
C PRO A 324 6.96 7.38 0.81
N LEU A 325 7.84 8.39 0.77
CA LEU A 325 7.70 9.60 1.58
C LEU A 325 6.65 10.55 1.00
N LEU A 326 6.57 10.61 -0.33
CA LEU A 326 5.56 11.40 -1.02
C LEU A 326 4.29 10.56 -1.22
N THR A 327 3.17 11.12 -0.83
CA THR A 327 1.86 10.49 -0.98
C THR A 327 0.90 11.40 -1.72
N PRO A 328 -0.01 10.84 -2.53
CA PRO A 328 -1.08 11.61 -3.17
C PRO A 328 -1.91 12.38 -2.14
N VAL A 329 -2.46 13.50 -2.56
CA VAL A 329 -3.28 14.39 -1.72
C VAL A 329 -4.72 14.53 -2.21
N PHE A 330 -4.99 14.11 -3.44
CA PHE A 330 -6.33 14.14 -4.03
C PHE A 330 -6.82 12.73 -4.36
N THR A 331 -8.12 12.53 -4.22
CA THR A 331 -8.81 11.35 -4.76
C THR A 331 -9.87 11.81 -5.76
N TYR A 332 -9.93 11.18 -6.91
CA TYR A 332 -10.86 11.51 -7.98
C TYR A 332 -11.71 10.29 -8.33
N ARG A 333 -13.01 10.52 -8.50
CA ARG A 333 -13.91 9.51 -9.05
C ARG A 333 -13.75 9.43 -10.57
N VAL A 334 -13.57 8.23 -11.09
CA VAL A 334 -13.50 8.00 -12.54
C VAL A 334 -14.91 7.90 -13.11
N LEU A 335 -15.25 8.81 -14.00
CA LEU A 335 -16.54 8.83 -14.70
C LEU A 335 -16.40 8.16 -16.07
N LEU A 336 -17.05 7.02 -16.20
CA LEU A 336 -16.98 6.22 -17.43
C LEU A 336 -18.06 6.65 -18.42
N PRO A 337 -17.79 6.61 -19.73
CA PRO A 337 -18.80 6.81 -20.75
C PRO A 337 -19.90 5.75 -20.69
N ALA A 338 -21.12 6.10 -21.14
CA ALA A 338 -22.22 5.16 -21.19
C ALA A 338 -21.87 3.93 -22.06
N GLY A 339 -22.13 2.73 -21.50
CA GLY A 339 -21.88 1.46 -22.19
C GLY A 339 -20.47 0.87 -21.98
N VAL A 340 -19.61 1.51 -21.19
CA VAL A 340 -18.31 0.92 -20.77
C VAL A 340 -18.52 0.11 -19.50
N ASP A 341 -18.05 -1.14 -19.54
CA ASP A 341 -18.04 -2.01 -18.36
C ASP A 341 -17.06 -1.47 -17.30
N PRO A 342 -17.52 -1.20 -16.07
CA PRO A 342 -16.65 -0.75 -14.99
C PRO A 342 -15.52 -1.72 -14.66
N HIS A 343 -15.73 -3.04 -14.74
CA HIS A 343 -14.68 -4.03 -14.45
C HIS A 343 -13.54 -3.95 -15.46
N ARG A 344 -13.87 -3.80 -16.76
CA ARG A 344 -12.85 -3.59 -17.80
C ARG A 344 -12.06 -2.30 -17.54
N ALA A 345 -12.72 -1.23 -17.12
CA ALA A 345 -12.05 0.02 -16.78
C ALA A 345 -11.16 -0.14 -15.52
N LEU A 346 -11.63 -0.92 -14.54
CA LEU A 346 -10.87 -1.26 -13.34
C LEU A 346 -9.58 -2.03 -13.68
N ASP A 347 -9.65 -3.04 -14.56
CA ASP A 347 -8.48 -3.80 -15.00
C ASP A 347 -7.45 -2.91 -15.71
N ILE A 348 -7.90 -1.98 -16.54
CA ILE A 348 -7.03 -1.00 -17.21
C ILE A 348 -6.35 -0.10 -16.17
N LEU A 349 -7.10 0.40 -15.19
CA LEU A 349 -6.55 1.27 -14.14
C LEU A 349 -5.60 0.53 -13.22
N ARG A 350 -5.88 -0.73 -12.87
CA ARG A 350 -4.96 -1.60 -12.12
C ARG A 350 -3.66 -1.86 -12.89
N GLN A 351 -3.75 -2.03 -14.21
CA GLN A 351 -2.54 -2.13 -15.04
C GLN A 351 -1.71 -0.83 -14.99
N LEU A 352 -2.36 0.34 -14.94
CA LEU A 352 -1.66 1.61 -14.76
C LEU A 352 -1.12 1.78 -13.34
N GLU A 353 -1.80 1.23 -12.34
CA GLU A 353 -1.32 1.18 -10.95
C GLU A 353 -0.05 0.33 -10.80
N GLU A 354 0.14 -0.74 -11.59
CA GLU A 354 1.42 -1.44 -11.64
C GLU A 354 2.57 -0.54 -12.09
N GLU A 355 2.30 0.37 -13.05
CA GLU A 355 3.27 1.33 -13.58
C GLU A 355 3.50 2.51 -12.62
N ASP A 356 2.43 2.99 -11.98
CA ASP A 356 2.44 4.03 -10.96
C ASP A 356 1.68 3.59 -9.69
N PRO A 357 2.36 2.96 -8.72
CA PRO A 357 1.72 2.47 -7.50
C PRO A 357 1.05 3.54 -6.65
N GLN A 358 1.36 4.82 -6.86
CA GLN A 358 0.73 5.93 -6.14
C GLN A 358 -0.68 6.25 -6.65
N LEU A 359 -1.08 5.70 -7.79
CA LEU A 359 -2.43 5.86 -8.34
C LEU A 359 -3.51 5.31 -7.41
N HIS A 360 -3.18 4.34 -6.58
CA HIS A 360 -4.07 3.69 -5.59
C HIS A 360 -5.50 3.58 -6.09
N VAL A 361 -5.73 2.59 -6.96
CA VAL A 361 -7.05 2.35 -7.58
C VAL A 361 -7.96 1.68 -6.55
N LEU A 362 -9.03 2.36 -6.16
CA LEU A 362 -10.01 1.88 -5.22
C LEU A 362 -11.31 1.58 -5.94
N TRP A 363 -11.83 0.38 -5.78
CA TRP A 363 -13.15 -0.02 -6.24
C TRP A 363 -14.15 0.06 -5.08
N ASN A 364 -15.20 0.85 -5.25
CA ASN A 364 -16.32 0.88 -4.33
C ASN A 364 -17.46 0.04 -4.89
N GLU A 365 -17.65 -1.16 -4.34
CA GLU A 365 -18.61 -2.14 -4.83
C GLU A 365 -20.07 -1.67 -4.64
N GLY A 366 -20.36 -1.04 -3.50
CA GLY A 366 -21.71 -0.53 -3.18
C GLY A 366 -22.18 0.59 -4.11
N LEU A 367 -21.27 1.44 -4.58
CA LEU A 367 -21.55 2.54 -5.50
C LEU A 367 -21.18 2.21 -6.96
N ARG A 368 -20.51 1.09 -7.21
CA ARG A 368 -19.91 0.73 -8.50
C ARG A 368 -19.04 1.83 -9.09
N GLU A 369 -18.25 2.45 -8.24
CA GLU A 369 -17.40 3.58 -8.58
C GLU A 369 -15.91 3.23 -8.45
N ILE A 370 -15.13 3.72 -9.39
CA ILE A 370 -13.68 3.63 -9.35
C ILE A 370 -13.13 4.96 -8.87
N HIS A 371 -12.26 4.93 -7.88
CA HIS A 371 -11.55 6.10 -7.39
C HIS A 371 -10.04 5.92 -7.61
N VAL A 372 -9.35 7.02 -7.96
CA VAL A 372 -7.90 7.07 -8.15
C VAL A 372 -7.31 8.20 -7.31
N GLN A 373 -6.07 8.00 -6.86
CA GLN A 373 -5.35 8.99 -6.06
C GLN A 373 -4.27 9.66 -6.91
N LEU A 374 -4.12 10.97 -6.82
CA LEU A 374 -3.21 11.77 -7.64
C LEU A 374 -2.53 12.86 -6.80
N MET A 375 -1.34 13.28 -7.24
CA MET A 375 -0.59 14.39 -6.63
C MET A 375 -1.11 15.75 -7.05
N GLY A 376 -1.63 15.87 -8.28
CA GLY A 376 -2.07 17.15 -8.83
C GLY A 376 -2.90 17.04 -10.09
N GLU A 377 -3.34 18.23 -10.60
CA GLU A 377 -4.23 18.32 -11.77
C GLU A 377 -3.53 17.98 -13.09
N VAL A 378 -2.23 18.24 -13.23
CA VAL A 378 -1.49 17.90 -14.46
C VAL A 378 -1.40 16.39 -14.64
N GLN A 379 -1.22 15.65 -13.54
CA GLN A 379 -1.26 14.18 -13.55
C GLN A 379 -2.62 13.64 -14.00
N LEU A 380 -3.73 14.32 -13.63
CA LEU A 380 -5.08 13.97 -14.05
C LEU A 380 -5.27 14.10 -15.57
N GLU A 381 -4.79 15.19 -16.17
CA GLU A 381 -4.85 15.39 -17.62
C GLU A 381 -4.06 14.33 -18.38
N ILE A 382 -2.87 13.99 -17.87
CA ILE A 382 -2.02 12.97 -18.46
C ILE A 382 -2.67 11.60 -18.36
N LEU A 383 -3.23 11.26 -17.20
CA LEU A 383 -3.97 10.00 -17.01
C LEU A 383 -5.15 9.89 -17.99
N SER A 384 -5.93 10.98 -18.14
CA SER A 384 -7.04 11.02 -19.13
C SER A 384 -6.56 10.72 -20.55
N ARG A 385 -5.41 11.28 -20.93
CA ARG A 385 -4.85 11.09 -22.25
C ARG A 385 -4.26 9.69 -22.43
N VAL A 386 -3.57 9.14 -21.43
CA VAL A 386 -3.07 7.77 -21.44
C VAL A 386 -4.21 6.76 -21.59
N LEU A 387 -5.31 6.94 -20.86
CA LEU A 387 -6.49 6.09 -20.96
C LEU A 387 -7.08 6.11 -22.38
N ARG A 388 -7.15 7.29 -23.00
CA ARG A 388 -7.66 7.45 -24.36
C ARG A 388 -6.72 6.88 -25.41
N ASP A 389 -5.46 7.28 -25.40
CA ASP A 389 -4.49 7.02 -26.46
C ASP A 389 -4.02 5.57 -26.44
N ARG A 390 -3.90 4.96 -25.27
CA ARG A 390 -3.35 3.62 -25.09
C ARG A 390 -4.43 2.53 -25.01
N PHE A 391 -5.59 2.85 -24.40
CA PHE A 391 -6.65 1.89 -24.16
C PHE A 391 -7.97 2.20 -24.87
N GLY A 392 -8.07 3.34 -25.57
CA GLY A 392 -9.29 3.79 -26.23
C GLY A 392 -10.42 4.16 -25.25
N LEU A 393 -10.09 4.36 -23.96
CA LEU A 393 -11.04 4.67 -22.91
C LEU A 393 -11.12 6.17 -22.65
N SER A 394 -12.21 6.81 -23.08
CA SER A 394 -12.46 8.25 -22.86
C SER A 394 -13.12 8.46 -21.49
N ALA A 395 -12.38 8.26 -20.41
CA ALA A 395 -12.84 8.56 -19.06
C ALA A 395 -12.72 10.05 -18.75
N SER A 396 -13.66 10.57 -17.94
CA SER A 396 -13.56 11.87 -17.27
C SER A 396 -13.46 11.66 -15.77
N PHE A 397 -13.17 12.74 -15.03
CA PHE A 397 -12.97 12.65 -13.60
C PHE A 397 -13.90 13.62 -12.89
N GLY A 398 -14.51 13.14 -11.80
CA GLY A 398 -15.31 13.96 -10.91
C GLY A 398 -14.47 14.92 -10.08
N GLU A 399 -15.11 15.71 -9.21
CA GLU A 399 -14.40 16.57 -8.28
C GLU A 399 -13.52 15.75 -7.35
N GLY A 400 -12.29 16.20 -7.13
CA GLY A 400 -11.35 15.53 -6.24
C GLY A 400 -11.68 15.80 -4.77
N GLY A 401 -11.62 14.77 -3.92
CA GLY A 401 -11.65 14.90 -2.47
C GLY A 401 -10.25 15.17 -1.91
N ILE A 402 -10.18 15.74 -0.72
CA ILE A 402 -8.92 15.88 0.04
C ILE A 402 -8.64 14.58 0.79
N LEU A 403 -7.40 14.13 0.75
CA LEU A 403 -6.95 12.99 1.52
C LEU A 403 -6.49 13.45 2.90
N TYR A 404 -7.34 13.25 3.88
CA TYR A 404 -7.03 13.51 5.27
C TYR A 404 -6.20 12.39 5.89
N ARG A 405 -5.61 12.67 7.04
CA ARG A 405 -4.97 11.70 7.94
C ARG A 405 -5.41 11.94 9.36
N GLU A 406 -5.17 10.98 10.23
CA GLU A 406 -5.55 11.11 11.64
C GLU A 406 -4.35 10.81 12.55
N THR A 407 -4.33 11.43 13.71
CA THR A 407 -3.34 11.20 14.77
C THR A 407 -3.99 11.40 16.12
N ILE A 408 -3.24 11.26 17.21
CA ILE A 408 -3.70 11.49 18.57
C ILE A 408 -3.00 12.69 19.21
N ALA A 409 -3.68 13.35 20.14
CA ALA A 409 -3.14 14.51 20.85
C ALA A 409 -2.32 14.13 22.09
N ALA A 410 -2.60 12.98 22.72
CA ALA A 410 -1.96 12.53 23.95
C ALA A 410 -1.77 11.02 23.94
N PRO A 411 -0.82 10.47 24.70
CA PRO A 411 -0.61 9.04 24.84
C PRO A 411 -1.86 8.34 25.37
N VAL A 412 -2.15 7.17 24.81
CA VAL A 412 -3.29 6.32 25.21
C VAL A 412 -2.89 4.86 25.17
N ARG A 413 -3.44 4.07 26.09
CA ARG A 413 -3.30 2.61 26.06
C ARG A 413 -4.47 2.00 25.30
N GLY A 414 -4.16 1.06 24.42
CA GLY A 414 -5.12 0.26 23.69
C GLY A 414 -5.03 -1.20 24.11
N ALA A 415 -6.18 -1.85 24.31
CA ALA A 415 -6.26 -3.22 24.70
C ALA A 415 -7.17 -4.00 23.76
N GLY A 416 -6.72 -5.17 23.32
CA GLY A 416 -7.48 -6.04 22.44
C GLY A 416 -7.42 -7.48 22.87
N HIS A 417 -8.59 -8.11 22.92
CA HIS A 417 -8.74 -9.50 23.30
C HIS A 417 -9.50 -10.27 22.22
N TYR A 418 -9.03 -11.45 21.94
CA TYR A 418 -9.66 -12.34 20.97
C TYR A 418 -9.68 -13.78 21.48
N GLU A 419 -10.84 -14.21 21.97
CA GLU A 419 -11.05 -15.51 22.60
C GLU A 419 -12.38 -16.12 22.14
N PRO A 420 -12.55 -16.40 20.84
CA PRO A 420 -13.60 -17.32 20.43
C PRO A 420 -13.24 -18.73 20.86
N LEU A 421 -14.21 -19.65 20.79
CA LEU A 421 -14.01 -21.03 21.25
C LEU A 421 -12.71 -21.64 20.69
N ARG A 422 -11.81 -22.09 21.58
CA ARG A 422 -10.49 -22.66 21.30
C ARG A 422 -9.44 -21.72 20.71
N HIS A 423 -9.64 -20.43 20.82
CA HIS A 423 -8.67 -19.39 20.44
C HIS A 423 -8.39 -18.50 21.62
N TYR A 424 -7.21 -17.92 21.69
CA TYR A 424 -6.86 -16.99 22.76
C TYR A 424 -5.73 -16.08 22.33
N ALA A 425 -5.93 -14.79 22.38
CA ALA A 425 -4.86 -13.80 22.29
C ALA A 425 -5.26 -12.51 23.02
N GLU A 426 -4.34 -11.97 23.80
CA GLU A 426 -4.48 -10.66 24.45
C GLU A 426 -3.30 -9.78 24.13
N VAL A 427 -3.54 -8.52 23.75
CA VAL A 427 -2.53 -7.54 23.34
C VAL A 427 -2.80 -6.20 23.99
N HIS A 428 -1.78 -5.61 24.60
CA HIS A 428 -1.79 -4.26 25.15
C HIS A 428 -0.77 -3.40 24.43
N LEU A 429 -1.21 -2.29 23.90
CA LEU A 429 -0.41 -1.33 23.15
C LEU A 429 -0.39 0.03 23.88
N LEU A 430 0.73 0.72 23.80
CA LEU A 430 0.84 2.13 24.11
C LEU A 430 0.92 2.90 22.80
N LEU A 431 -0.02 3.79 22.54
CA LEU A 431 -0.07 4.67 21.38
C LEU A 431 0.38 6.06 21.86
N GLU A 432 1.44 6.58 21.28
CA GLU A 432 2.03 7.87 21.61
C GLU A 432 2.01 8.78 20.38
N PRO A 433 1.71 10.09 20.52
CA PRO A 433 1.82 11.02 19.41
C PRO A 433 3.30 11.17 19.03
N GLY A 434 3.58 11.16 17.72
CA GLY A 434 4.89 11.39 17.14
C GLY A 434 5.05 12.81 16.58
N GLU A 435 6.26 13.15 16.15
CA GLU A 435 6.54 14.39 15.44
C GLU A 435 5.78 14.42 14.09
N ARG A 436 5.40 15.62 13.62
CA ARG A 436 4.71 15.78 12.35
C ARG A 436 5.58 15.34 11.19
N GLY A 437 5.03 14.44 10.35
CA GLY A 437 5.74 13.85 9.22
C GLY A 437 6.62 12.64 9.56
N SER A 438 6.65 12.21 10.84
CA SER A 438 7.40 11.02 11.25
C SER A 438 6.77 9.70 10.79
N GLY A 439 5.46 9.69 10.44
CA GLY A 439 4.75 8.49 10.08
C GLY A 439 4.45 7.58 11.26
N LEU A 440 4.37 6.27 11.03
CA LEU A 440 4.11 5.27 12.07
C LEU A 440 5.39 4.56 12.46
N HIS A 441 5.65 4.51 13.75
CA HIS A 441 6.76 3.77 14.34
C HIS A 441 6.24 2.66 15.24
N PHE A 442 6.81 1.46 15.11
CA PHE A 442 6.40 0.30 15.89
C PHE A 442 7.56 -0.18 16.75
N ALA A 443 7.27 -0.46 18.01
CA ALA A 443 8.24 -0.94 18.98
C ALA A 443 7.65 -2.03 19.88
N ALA A 444 8.49 -2.82 20.51
CA ALA A 444 8.11 -3.72 21.59
C ALA A 444 8.91 -3.39 22.83
N ASP A 445 8.21 -3.18 23.93
CA ASP A 445 8.74 -2.99 25.29
C ASP A 445 8.00 -3.94 26.22
N CYS A 446 7.99 -5.21 25.84
CA CYS A 446 7.34 -6.28 26.56
C CYS A 446 8.41 -7.29 27.00
N PRO A 447 8.49 -7.64 28.30
CA PRO A 447 9.43 -8.65 28.76
C PRO A 447 9.16 -10.01 28.14
N ASP A 448 10.24 -10.76 27.82
CA ASP A 448 10.14 -12.10 27.25
C ASP A 448 9.40 -13.10 28.17
N GLU A 449 9.40 -12.81 29.48
CA GLU A 449 8.71 -13.59 30.50
C GLU A 449 7.17 -13.39 30.43
N VAL A 450 6.71 -12.26 29.92
CA VAL A 450 5.29 -11.94 29.76
C VAL A 450 4.77 -12.48 28.43
N LEU A 451 5.55 -12.28 27.36
CA LEU A 451 5.22 -12.77 26.03
C LEU A 451 6.49 -13.14 25.27
N GLU A 452 6.56 -14.36 24.75
CA GLU A 452 7.70 -14.85 23.99
C GLU A 452 8.01 -13.96 22.76
N ARG A 453 9.30 -13.80 22.42
CA ARG A 453 9.76 -12.98 21.27
C ARG A 453 9.15 -13.35 19.93
N GLY A 454 8.80 -14.62 19.74
CA GLY A 454 8.12 -15.08 18.53
C GLY A 454 6.78 -14.38 18.33
N TYR A 455 5.99 -14.33 19.37
CA TYR A 455 4.69 -13.64 19.36
C TYR A 455 4.83 -12.12 19.31
N GLN A 456 5.84 -11.53 19.98
CA GLN A 456 6.11 -10.10 19.88
C GLN A 456 6.40 -9.68 18.43
N ARG A 457 7.26 -10.44 17.73
CA ARG A 457 7.56 -10.19 16.32
C ARG A 457 6.33 -10.36 15.43
N LEU A 458 5.48 -11.34 15.74
CA LEU A 458 4.23 -11.57 15.01
C LEU A 458 3.28 -10.37 15.16
N ILE A 459 3.13 -9.83 16.39
CA ILE A 459 2.32 -8.64 16.65
C ILE A 459 2.86 -7.42 15.89
N LEU A 460 4.18 -7.20 15.92
CA LEU A 460 4.81 -6.12 15.15
C LEU A 460 4.57 -6.28 13.64
N THR A 461 4.63 -7.51 13.14
CA THR A 461 4.28 -7.79 11.74
C THR A 461 2.84 -7.42 11.44
N HIS A 462 1.90 -7.78 12.32
CA HIS A 462 0.48 -7.43 12.16
C HIS A 462 0.21 -5.94 12.27
N LEU A 463 0.98 -5.19 13.04
CA LEU A 463 0.92 -3.72 13.06
C LEU A 463 1.37 -3.11 11.73
N MET A 464 2.38 -3.69 11.09
CA MET A 464 2.95 -3.18 9.83
C MET A 464 2.17 -3.58 8.58
N GLU A 465 1.49 -4.73 8.58
CA GLU A 465 0.83 -5.28 7.38
C GLU A 465 -0.45 -4.53 6.98
N LYS A 466 -1.05 -3.75 7.90
CA LYS A 466 -2.34 -3.08 7.70
C LYS A 466 -2.22 -1.56 7.77
N ARG A 467 -2.91 -0.86 6.87
CA ARG A 467 -3.20 0.58 7.04
C ARG A 467 -4.32 0.72 8.06
N HIS A 468 -3.99 1.19 9.25
CA HIS A 468 -4.98 1.36 10.32
C HIS A 468 -5.83 2.63 10.07
N PRO A 469 -7.16 2.51 9.96
CA PRO A 469 -8.03 3.68 9.84
C PRO A 469 -8.21 4.36 11.19
N GLY A 470 -8.30 5.69 11.16
CA GLY A 470 -8.66 6.49 12.30
C GLY A 470 -10.15 6.41 12.67
N VAL A 471 -10.56 7.17 13.65
CA VAL A 471 -11.92 7.11 14.22
C VAL A 471 -12.78 8.33 13.90
N LEU A 472 -12.19 9.36 13.29
CA LEU A 472 -12.92 10.59 12.93
C LEU A 472 -13.56 10.50 11.55
N THR A 473 -12.79 10.10 10.55
CA THR A 473 -13.23 10.04 9.14
C THR A 473 -12.91 8.69 8.49
N GLY A 474 -12.24 7.78 9.22
CA GLY A 474 -11.70 6.56 8.67
C GLY A 474 -10.41 6.77 7.87
N ALA A 475 -9.87 7.99 7.87
CA ALA A 475 -8.60 8.29 7.22
C ALA A 475 -7.44 7.54 7.90
N PRO A 476 -6.37 7.18 7.16
CA PRO A 476 -5.25 6.44 7.75
C PRO A 476 -4.59 7.23 8.89
N ILE A 477 -4.22 6.53 9.97
CA ILE A 477 -3.44 7.14 11.06
C ILE A 477 -2.00 7.40 10.64
N THR A 478 -1.38 8.41 11.24
CA THR A 478 0.03 8.79 11.02
C THR A 478 0.61 9.49 12.23
N ASP A 479 1.92 9.72 12.22
CA ASP A 479 2.66 10.49 13.24
C ASP A 479 2.40 9.97 14.66
N MET A 480 2.61 8.67 14.81
CA MET A 480 2.43 7.96 16.07
C MET A 480 3.51 6.90 16.26
N LYS A 481 3.84 6.66 17.53
CA LYS A 481 4.59 5.47 17.96
C LYS A 481 3.62 4.51 18.64
N ILE A 482 3.60 3.27 18.18
CA ILE A 482 2.79 2.20 18.76
C ILE A 482 3.72 1.17 19.36
N THR A 483 3.71 1.05 20.67
CA THR A 483 4.60 0.17 21.44
C THR A 483 3.81 -0.98 22.05
N LEU A 484 4.21 -2.22 21.79
CA LEU A 484 3.69 -3.39 22.49
C LEU A 484 4.23 -3.37 23.92
N VAL A 485 3.34 -3.26 24.93
CA VAL A 485 3.71 -3.20 26.34
C VAL A 485 3.43 -4.49 27.10
N ALA A 486 2.41 -5.22 26.71
CA ALA A 486 2.09 -6.53 27.28
C ALA A 486 1.26 -7.37 26.30
N GLY A 487 1.29 -8.68 26.48
CA GLY A 487 0.44 -9.61 25.76
C GLY A 487 0.40 -10.97 26.42
N ARG A 488 -0.62 -11.74 26.11
CA ARG A 488 -0.77 -13.08 26.64
C ARG A 488 -1.16 -14.07 25.56
N ALA A 489 -0.50 -15.22 25.56
CA ALA A 489 -0.77 -16.37 24.71
C ALA A 489 -1.22 -17.55 25.59
N HIS A 490 -2.00 -18.45 25.02
CA HIS A 490 -2.31 -19.73 25.67
C HIS A 490 -1.63 -20.86 24.90
N PRO A 491 -0.85 -21.75 25.57
CA PRO A 491 -0.01 -22.76 24.90
C PRO A 491 -0.77 -23.75 23.99
N LYS A 492 -2.08 -23.94 24.21
CA LYS A 492 -2.92 -24.88 23.46
C LYS A 492 -3.94 -24.22 22.53
N HIS A 493 -4.19 -22.92 22.71
CA HIS A 493 -5.31 -22.24 22.08
C HIS A 493 -4.91 -20.98 21.32
N THR A 494 -3.63 -20.62 21.30
CA THR A 494 -3.16 -19.48 20.52
C THR A 494 -2.63 -19.93 19.17
N GLU A 495 -3.25 -19.43 18.11
CA GLU A 495 -2.80 -19.55 16.73
C GLU A 495 -2.33 -18.19 16.19
N GLY A 496 -1.53 -18.18 15.10
CA GLY A 496 -0.97 -16.93 14.57
C GLY A 496 -2.02 -15.88 14.18
N GLY A 497 -3.18 -16.32 13.69
CA GLY A 497 -4.30 -15.45 13.34
C GLY A 497 -4.98 -14.76 14.51
N ASP A 498 -4.88 -15.30 15.73
CA ASP A 498 -5.50 -14.75 16.92
C ASP A 498 -4.84 -13.44 17.34
N PHE A 499 -3.50 -13.38 17.27
CA PHE A 499 -2.76 -12.16 17.54
C PHE A 499 -3.07 -11.08 16.50
N ARG A 500 -3.33 -11.42 15.24
CA ARG A 500 -3.80 -10.46 14.24
C ARG A 500 -5.09 -9.79 14.70
N GLN A 501 -6.05 -10.59 15.13
CA GLN A 501 -7.35 -10.09 15.58
C GLN A 501 -7.26 -9.28 16.87
N ALA A 502 -6.47 -9.72 17.84
CA ALA A 502 -6.27 -9.00 19.09
C ALA A 502 -5.50 -7.67 18.86
N THR A 503 -4.47 -7.67 18.00
CA THR A 503 -3.68 -6.48 17.67
C THR A 503 -4.52 -5.40 17.01
N TYR A 504 -5.35 -5.77 16.01
CA TYR A 504 -6.21 -4.79 15.33
C TYR A 504 -7.25 -4.18 16.27
N ARG A 505 -7.81 -4.99 17.18
CA ARG A 505 -8.72 -4.51 18.22
C ARG A 505 -8.02 -3.60 19.21
N ALA A 506 -6.80 -3.93 19.62
CA ALA A 506 -6.02 -3.10 20.53
C ALA A 506 -5.73 -1.71 19.94
N VAL A 507 -5.30 -1.64 18.66
CA VAL A 507 -5.12 -0.36 17.97
C VAL A 507 -6.43 0.41 17.92
N ARG A 508 -7.50 -0.25 17.46
CA ARG A 508 -8.81 0.41 17.28
C ARG A 508 -9.41 0.88 18.61
N GLN A 509 -9.34 0.06 19.64
CA GLN A 509 -9.82 0.39 20.99
C GLN A 509 -9.03 1.58 21.58
N GLY A 510 -7.70 1.60 21.40
CA GLY A 510 -6.87 2.73 21.80
C GLY A 510 -7.26 4.02 21.08
N LEU A 511 -7.49 3.98 19.77
CA LEU A 511 -7.94 5.14 18.99
C LEU A 511 -9.34 5.63 19.42
N MET A 512 -10.27 4.72 19.72
CA MET A 512 -11.60 5.08 20.25
C MET A 512 -11.52 5.76 21.60
N SER A 513 -10.51 5.46 22.40
CA SER A 513 -10.30 6.05 23.73
C SER A 513 -9.46 7.32 23.68
N ALA A 514 -8.82 7.61 22.55
CA ALA A 514 -7.90 8.73 22.37
C ALA A 514 -8.62 10.02 21.99
N GLN A 515 -7.99 11.15 22.27
CA GLN A 515 -8.35 12.42 21.65
C GLN A 515 -7.71 12.48 20.26
N SER A 516 -8.48 12.08 19.24
CA SER A 516 -8.02 12.05 17.85
C SER A 516 -8.02 13.45 17.23
N VAL A 517 -7.02 13.68 16.35
CA VAL A 517 -6.81 14.94 15.63
C VAL A 517 -6.82 14.64 14.14
N LEU A 518 -7.68 15.32 13.39
CA LEU A 518 -7.69 15.26 11.94
C LEU A 518 -6.57 16.12 11.36
N LEU A 519 -5.83 15.58 10.42
CA LEU A 519 -4.75 16.26 9.72
C LEU A 519 -5.15 16.47 8.25
N GLU A 520 -4.94 17.70 7.79
CA GLU A 520 -5.12 18.08 6.39
C GLU A 520 -3.78 18.38 5.71
N PRO A 521 -3.63 18.12 4.41
CA PRO A 521 -2.43 18.46 3.67
C PRO A 521 -2.30 19.98 3.50
N TRP A 522 -1.05 20.49 3.55
CA TRP A 522 -0.71 21.90 3.39
C TRP A 522 0.26 22.10 2.24
N TYR A 523 0.10 23.20 1.51
CA TYR A 523 1.05 23.68 0.51
C TYR A 523 1.95 24.77 1.08
N ASP A 524 3.22 24.73 0.70
CA ASP A 524 4.06 25.91 0.63
C ASP A 524 3.75 26.64 -0.69
N LEU A 525 3.42 27.90 -0.58
CA LEU A 525 3.05 28.77 -1.68
C LEU A 525 4.21 29.70 -2.01
N ARG A 526 4.57 29.78 -3.27
CA ARG A 526 5.48 30.78 -3.81
C ARG A 526 4.74 31.58 -4.87
N LEU A 527 4.51 32.85 -4.60
CA LEU A 527 3.83 33.77 -5.50
C LEU A 527 4.84 34.81 -6.01
N GLU A 528 4.91 34.94 -7.31
CA GLU A 528 5.61 36.03 -8.00
C GLU A 528 4.54 36.95 -8.61
N LEU A 529 4.44 38.15 -8.08
CA LEU A 529 3.30 39.03 -8.34
C LEU A 529 3.75 40.43 -8.74
N PRO A 530 2.97 41.12 -9.57
CA PRO A 530 3.11 42.58 -9.71
C PRO A 530 2.88 43.27 -8.36
N GLN A 531 3.58 44.35 -8.10
CA GLN A 531 3.55 45.07 -6.82
C GLN A 531 2.13 45.52 -6.41
N ASP A 532 1.30 45.88 -7.38
CA ASP A 532 -0.11 46.26 -7.20
C ASP A 532 -1.03 45.11 -6.74
N CYS A 533 -0.60 43.86 -6.85
CA CYS A 533 -1.40 42.69 -6.52
C CYS A 533 -1.02 42.02 -5.18
N VAL A 534 0.08 42.44 -4.54
CA VAL A 534 0.62 41.77 -3.34
C VAL A 534 -0.33 41.84 -2.15
N GLY A 535 -0.94 43.00 -1.90
CA GLY A 535 -1.90 43.18 -0.82
C GLY A 535 -3.11 42.23 -0.91
N ARG A 536 -3.58 41.99 -2.15
CA ARG A 536 -4.66 41.03 -2.39
C ARG A 536 -4.18 39.59 -2.07
N ALA A 537 -3.02 39.18 -2.55
CA ALA A 537 -2.49 37.86 -2.30
C ALA A 537 -2.26 37.58 -0.81
N MET A 538 -1.79 38.60 -0.05
CA MET A 538 -1.64 38.49 1.40
C MET A 538 -3.00 38.25 2.09
N ASN A 539 -4.02 39.01 1.69
CA ASN A 539 -5.37 38.85 2.20
C ASN A 539 -5.97 37.49 1.82
N ASP A 540 -5.80 37.04 0.59
CA ASP A 540 -6.28 35.74 0.12
C ASP A 540 -5.66 34.59 0.93
N ILE A 541 -4.33 34.63 1.17
CA ILE A 541 -3.65 33.63 1.99
C ILE A 541 -4.20 33.63 3.43
N GLN A 542 -4.45 34.80 4.03
CA GLN A 542 -5.06 34.88 5.37
C GLN A 542 -6.47 34.31 5.40
N GLN A 543 -7.29 34.62 4.38
CA GLN A 543 -8.64 34.09 4.26
C GLN A 543 -8.64 32.55 4.12
N MET A 544 -7.69 31.98 3.40
CA MET A 544 -7.46 30.55 3.31
C MET A 544 -7.00 29.92 4.65
N GLY A 545 -6.76 30.74 5.69
CA GLY A 545 -6.22 30.28 6.97
C GLY A 545 -4.73 29.99 6.95
N GLY A 546 -4.05 30.47 5.92
CA GLY A 546 -2.62 30.33 5.74
C GLY A 546 -1.77 31.36 6.47
N SER A 547 -0.49 31.28 6.30
CA SER A 547 0.52 32.24 6.79
C SER A 547 1.48 32.61 5.67
N PHE A 548 2.10 33.80 5.77
CA PHE A 548 3.10 34.24 4.79
C PHE A 548 4.23 34.98 5.48
N THR A 549 5.38 35.03 4.81
CA THR A 549 6.53 35.85 5.20
C THR A 549 6.41 37.26 4.60
N PRO A 550 7.12 38.27 5.12
CA PRO A 550 7.18 39.58 4.49
C PRO A 550 7.52 39.47 3.01
N PRO A 551 6.86 40.22 2.14
CA PRO A 551 7.10 40.18 0.71
C PRO A 551 8.48 40.76 0.36
N GLU A 552 9.19 40.09 -0.56
CA GLU A 552 10.50 40.48 -1.03
C GLU A 552 10.36 41.06 -2.46
N THR A 553 10.92 42.26 -2.66
CA THR A 553 10.92 42.89 -4.00
C THR A 553 12.06 42.36 -4.83
N LEU A 554 11.69 41.73 -5.96
CA LEU A 554 12.62 41.41 -7.06
C LEU A 554 12.61 42.57 -8.09
N SER A 555 13.52 42.55 -9.07
CA SER A 555 13.68 43.66 -10.03
C SER A 555 12.38 44.13 -10.68
N ASP A 556 11.47 43.20 -11.09
CA ASP A 556 10.24 43.53 -11.80
C ASP A 556 8.95 42.96 -11.14
N CYS A 557 9.06 42.20 -10.07
CA CYS A 557 7.97 41.60 -9.38
C CYS A 557 8.24 41.49 -7.85
N VAL A 558 7.25 41.16 -7.10
CA VAL A 558 7.35 40.88 -5.67
C VAL A 558 7.17 39.39 -5.43
N LEU A 559 8.08 38.84 -4.67
CA LEU A 559 8.03 37.45 -4.19
C LEU A 559 7.30 37.43 -2.85
N LEU A 560 6.20 36.65 -2.77
CA LEU A 560 5.49 36.36 -1.54
C LEU A 560 5.56 34.86 -1.27
N LEU A 561 6.19 34.48 -0.15
CA LEU A 561 6.23 33.10 0.32
C LEU A 561 5.17 32.92 1.40
N GLY A 562 4.43 31.84 1.35
CA GLY A 562 3.38 31.54 2.30
C GLY A 562 3.10 30.05 2.41
N SER A 563 2.10 29.74 3.20
CA SER A 563 1.56 28.38 3.29
C SER A 563 0.07 28.43 3.49
N ALA A 564 -0.65 27.45 2.94
CA ALA A 564 -2.09 27.34 3.11
C ALA A 564 -2.57 25.87 3.01
N PRO A 565 -3.74 25.54 3.58
CA PRO A 565 -4.37 24.23 3.39
C PRO A 565 -4.63 23.94 1.91
N VAL A 566 -4.36 22.69 1.49
CA VAL A 566 -4.61 22.25 0.10
C VAL A 566 -6.07 22.45 -0.29
N ALA A 567 -6.99 22.20 0.63
CA ALA A 567 -8.43 22.37 0.41
C ALA A 567 -8.79 23.80 -0.07
N ALA A 568 -8.22 24.82 0.60
CA ALA A 568 -8.48 26.22 0.28
C ALA A 568 -7.67 26.71 -0.92
N ALA A 569 -6.44 26.22 -1.09
CA ALA A 569 -5.54 26.66 -2.16
C ALA A 569 -5.76 25.97 -3.51
N ARG A 570 -6.68 24.99 -3.60
CA ARG A 570 -6.87 24.11 -4.76
C ARG A 570 -7.06 24.86 -6.09
N HIS A 571 -7.85 25.93 -6.10
CA HIS A 571 -8.15 26.70 -7.32
C HIS A 571 -7.43 28.05 -7.38
N TYR A 572 -6.60 28.33 -6.39
CA TYR A 572 -5.99 29.64 -6.23
C TYR A 572 -5.05 30.01 -7.38
N ALA A 573 -4.42 29.06 -8.04
CA ALA A 573 -3.60 29.31 -9.23
C ALA A 573 -4.39 30.00 -10.36
N ARG A 574 -5.66 29.62 -10.56
CA ARG A 574 -6.55 30.24 -11.57
C ARG A 574 -6.92 31.67 -11.16
N GLU A 575 -7.16 31.89 -9.87
CA GLU A 575 -7.47 33.22 -9.35
C GLU A 575 -6.28 34.17 -9.47
N VAL A 576 -5.06 33.68 -9.11
CA VAL A 576 -3.82 34.44 -9.29
C VAL A 576 -3.63 34.86 -10.76
N THR A 577 -3.81 33.93 -11.69
CA THR A 577 -3.73 34.22 -13.12
C THR A 577 -4.75 35.26 -13.55
N ALA A 578 -6.00 35.17 -13.05
CA ALA A 578 -7.07 36.07 -13.40
C ALA A 578 -6.83 37.51 -12.91
N TYR A 579 -6.55 37.73 -11.61
CA TYR A 579 -6.41 39.07 -11.07
C TYR A 579 -5.08 39.74 -11.45
N THR A 580 -4.05 38.95 -11.73
CA THR A 580 -2.77 39.49 -12.22
C THR A 580 -2.73 39.68 -13.76
N ARG A 581 -3.81 39.32 -14.46
CA ARG A 581 -3.91 39.33 -15.92
C ARG A 581 -2.81 38.51 -16.59
N GLY A 582 -2.49 37.32 -16.01
CA GLY A 582 -1.47 36.43 -16.50
C GLY A 582 -0.03 36.79 -16.15
N ARG A 583 0.22 37.91 -15.44
CA ARG A 583 1.55 38.33 -15.00
C ARG A 583 2.02 37.70 -13.70
N GLY A 584 1.11 37.14 -12.89
CA GLY A 584 1.42 36.47 -11.66
C GLY A 584 1.68 34.99 -11.88
N ARG A 585 2.57 34.44 -11.08
CA ARG A 585 2.88 33.01 -11.04
C ARG A 585 2.70 32.47 -9.64
N LEU A 586 1.98 31.36 -9.50
CA LEU A 586 1.86 30.61 -8.24
C LEU A 586 2.50 29.24 -8.42
N THR A 587 3.38 28.89 -7.52
CA THR A 587 3.94 27.54 -7.38
C THR A 587 3.55 26.97 -6.01
N CYS A 588 2.92 25.80 -6.02
CA CYS A 588 2.53 25.09 -4.81
C CYS A 588 3.41 23.85 -4.64
N THR A 589 3.93 23.63 -3.44
CA THR A 589 4.65 22.42 -3.11
C THR A 589 4.08 21.81 -1.84
N LEU A 590 3.93 20.49 -1.76
CA LEU A 590 3.42 19.84 -0.57
C LEU A 590 4.38 20.03 0.60
N ARG A 591 3.92 20.72 1.64
CA ARG A 591 4.66 20.93 2.88
C ARG A 591 4.59 19.72 3.80
N GLY A 592 3.43 19.04 3.79
CA GLY A 592 3.12 17.95 4.70
C GLY A 592 1.69 18.07 5.23
N TYR A 593 1.46 17.52 6.41
CA TYR A 593 0.15 17.51 7.06
C TYR A 593 0.18 18.35 8.34
N ALA A 594 -0.89 19.12 8.57
CA ALA A 594 -1.08 19.89 9.79
C ALA A 594 -2.51 19.69 10.32
N PRO A 595 -2.79 20.02 11.59
CA PRO A 595 -4.13 19.91 12.16
C PRO A 595 -5.17 20.64 11.32
N CYS A 596 -6.27 19.95 11.02
CA CYS A 596 -7.38 20.51 10.25
C CYS A 596 -8.08 21.61 11.04
N ARG A 597 -8.24 22.76 10.42
CA ARG A 597 -8.86 23.92 11.05
C ARG A 597 -10.34 23.68 11.35
N ASP A 598 -11.04 23.12 10.38
CA ASP A 598 -12.48 22.91 10.44
C ASP A 598 -12.81 21.42 10.64
N GLN A 599 -12.07 20.78 11.58
CA GLN A 599 -12.18 19.34 11.86
C GLN A 599 -13.64 18.89 12.06
N GLU A 600 -14.43 19.62 12.84
CA GLU A 600 -15.81 19.24 13.13
C GLU A 600 -16.69 19.22 11.87
N ALA A 601 -16.55 20.22 11.00
CA ALA A 601 -17.27 20.28 9.73
C ALA A 601 -16.90 19.14 8.79
N VAL A 602 -15.59 18.82 8.69
CA VAL A 602 -15.09 17.73 7.86
C VAL A 602 -15.56 16.38 8.38
N VAL A 603 -15.49 16.15 9.70
CA VAL A 603 -15.97 14.91 10.33
C VAL A 603 -17.46 14.73 10.10
N ALA A 604 -18.26 15.79 10.30
CA ALA A 604 -19.70 15.75 10.04
C ALA A 604 -20.02 15.46 8.56
N ALA A 605 -19.27 16.06 7.63
CA ALA A 605 -19.44 15.84 6.20
C ALA A 605 -19.04 14.43 5.75
N SER A 606 -18.06 13.80 6.42
CA SER A 606 -17.62 12.43 6.09
C SER A 606 -18.70 11.38 6.39
N GLY A 607 -19.55 11.62 7.39
CA GLY A 607 -20.59 10.67 7.84
C GLY A 607 -20.04 9.34 8.37
N TYR A 608 -18.72 9.26 8.62
CA TYR A 608 -18.08 8.05 9.11
C TYR A 608 -18.44 7.77 10.56
N ASP A 609 -18.89 6.55 10.85
CA ASP A 609 -19.22 6.08 12.20
C ASP A 609 -18.27 4.92 12.56
N PRO A 610 -17.33 5.15 13.49
CA PRO A 610 -16.32 4.13 13.83
C PRO A 610 -16.91 2.88 14.52
N GLU A 611 -18.09 2.97 15.14
CA GLU A 611 -18.77 1.82 15.75
C GLU A 611 -19.49 0.94 14.72
N ARG A 612 -19.83 1.50 13.57
CA ARG A 612 -20.45 0.77 12.45
C ARG A 612 -19.43 0.20 11.47
N ASP A 613 -18.17 0.54 11.62
CA ASP A 613 -17.09 -0.03 10.80
C ASP A 613 -16.77 -1.46 11.23
N LEU A 614 -17.50 -2.40 10.67
CA LEU A 614 -17.37 -3.81 10.97
C LEU A 614 -16.09 -4.44 10.43
N GLY A 615 -15.44 -3.81 9.45
CA GLY A 615 -14.11 -4.18 8.96
C GLY A 615 -12.99 -3.87 9.96
N ASN A 616 -13.25 -2.94 10.91
CA ASN A 616 -12.27 -2.52 11.90
C ASN A 616 -12.91 -2.47 13.30
N PRO A 617 -13.32 -3.61 13.87
CA PRO A 617 -14.02 -3.65 15.14
C PRO A 617 -13.11 -3.21 16.28
N ALA A 618 -13.62 -2.33 17.15
CA ALA A 618 -12.98 -1.94 18.40
C ALA A 618 -13.35 -2.86 19.58
N ASP A 619 -14.45 -3.56 19.44
CA ASP A 619 -14.97 -4.46 20.46
C ASP A 619 -14.12 -5.74 20.53
N SER A 620 -13.90 -6.26 21.73
CA SER A 620 -13.14 -7.50 21.97
C SER A 620 -14.05 -8.70 22.17
N ILE A 621 -13.52 -9.89 21.91
CA ILE A 621 -14.25 -11.15 22.05
C ILE A 621 -13.65 -11.93 23.22
N PHE A 622 -14.50 -12.31 24.16
CA PHE A 622 -14.17 -13.11 25.34
C PHE A 622 -15.00 -14.39 25.35
N CYS A 623 -14.53 -15.40 26.09
CA CYS A 623 -15.22 -16.66 26.23
C CYS A 623 -15.65 -16.87 27.69
N ALA A 624 -16.91 -17.19 27.92
CA ALA A 624 -17.39 -17.64 29.23
C ALA A 624 -18.32 -18.82 29.04
N HIS A 625 -18.15 -19.86 29.86
CA HIS A 625 -18.95 -21.09 29.83
C HIS A 625 -19.00 -21.76 28.44
N GLY A 626 -17.91 -21.66 27.66
CA GLY A 626 -17.82 -22.25 26.32
C GLY A 626 -18.53 -21.45 25.20
N ALA A 627 -19.02 -20.25 25.48
CA ALA A 627 -19.64 -19.37 24.50
C ALA A 627 -18.85 -18.05 24.38
N GLY A 628 -18.51 -17.67 23.14
CA GLY A 628 -17.90 -16.37 22.86
C GLY A 628 -18.94 -15.25 23.04
N PHE A 629 -18.54 -14.13 23.63
CA PHE A 629 -19.36 -12.92 23.74
C PHE A 629 -18.53 -11.68 23.44
N THR A 630 -19.19 -10.68 22.91
CA THR A 630 -18.53 -9.43 22.53
C THR A 630 -18.62 -8.42 23.67
N VAL A 631 -17.51 -7.84 24.05
CA VAL A 631 -17.41 -6.75 25.02
C VAL A 631 -17.10 -5.45 24.27
N LYS A 632 -17.88 -4.39 24.55
CA LYS A 632 -17.74 -3.09 23.94
C LYS A 632 -16.39 -2.45 24.27
N TRP A 633 -15.84 -1.69 23.34
CA TRP A 633 -14.52 -1.05 23.43
C TRP A 633 -14.32 -0.22 24.73
N ASN A 634 -15.36 0.42 25.24
CA ASN A 634 -15.31 1.25 26.44
C ASN A 634 -15.32 0.42 27.76
N GLU A 635 -15.66 -0.86 27.69
CA GLU A 635 -15.71 -1.76 28.83
C GLU A 635 -14.59 -2.80 28.82
N VAL A 636 -13.88 -2.96 27.70
CA VAL A 636 -12.87 -4.00 27.47
C VAL A 636 -11.85 -4.08 28.61
N ASN A 637 -11.36 -2.95 29.11
CA ASN A 637 -10.35 -2.91 30.18
C ASN A 637 -10.77 -3.58 31.49
N ARG A 638 -12.07 -3.77 31.72
CA ARG A 638 -12.59 -4.45 32.93
C ARG A 638 -12.54 -5.96 32.81
N TYR A 639 -12.48 -6.48 31.60
CA TYR A 639 -12.50 -7.91 31.29
C TYR A 639 -11.11 -8.46 30.95
N MET A 640 -10.10 -7.59 30.77
CA MET A 640 -8.73 -8.01 30.45
C MET A 640 -8.14 -8.88 31.56
N HIS A 641 -7.36 -9.88 31.17
CA HIS A 641 -6.67 -10.75 32.09
C HIS A 641 -5.33 -10.16 32.58
N LEU A 642 -4.74 -9.26 31.78
CA LEU A 642 -3.56 -8.48 32.16
C LEU A 642 -3.94 -7.05 32.51
N HIS A 643 -3.37 -6.50 33.57
CA HIS A 643 -3.57 -5.12 34.01
C HIS A 643 -2.23 -4.39 34.15
N PRO A 644 -1.55 -4.05 33.03
CA PRO A 644 -0.24 -3.42 33.07
C PRO A 644 -0.23 -2.07 33.81
N GLU A 645 -1.37 -1.38 33.91
CA GLU A 645 -1.51 -0.14 34.67
C GLU A 645 -1.32 -0.29 36.20
N GLN A 646 -1.55 -1.48 36.73
CA GLN A 646 -1.35 -1.75 38.15
C GLN A 646 0.12 -2.00 38.49
N ALA A 647 0.89 -2.52 37.53
CA ALA A 647 2.33 -2.69 37.67
C ALA A 647 3.05 -1.31 37.71
N ASP A 648 2.68 -0.37 36.82
CA ASP A 648 3.28 0.98 36.79
C ASP A 648 2.98 1.81 38.06
N ARG A 649 1.80 1.59 38.69
CA ARG A 649 1.46 2.24 39.98
C ARG A 649 2.21 1.63 41.17
N ALA A 650 2.56 0.35 41.08
CA ALA A 650 3.37 -0.33 42.10
C ALA A 650 4.84 0.18 42.08
N ASP A 651 5.38 0.41 40.87
CA ASP A 651 6.74 0.94 40.71
C ASP A 651 6.85 2.41 41.08
N ALA A 652 5.82 3.24 40.84
CA ALA A 652 5.78 4.65 41.24
C ALA A 652 5.59 4.85 42.77
N ALA A 653 5.17 3.82 43.49
CA ALA A 653 4.99 3.83 44.93
C ALA A 653 6.18 3.25 45.72
N GLN A 654 7.21 2.73 45.00
CA GLN A 654 8.36 2.04 45.59
C GLN A 654 9.69 2.80 45.38
N ASP A 655 9.73 4.11 45.68
CA ASP A 655 11.00 4.78 46.05
C ASP A 655 11.17 4.74 47.56
N ALA A 656 11.12 3.52 48.13
CA ALA A 656 11.64 3.23 49.47
C ALA A 656 12.18 1.79 49.47
N PRO A 657 13.42 1.55 49.94
CA PRO A 657 14.06 0.25 49.81
C PRO A 657 13.54 -0.73 50.86
N SER A 658 12.81 -1.74 50.47
CA SER A 658 12.74 -2.97 51.23
C SER A 658 12.65 -4.20 50.31
N ALA A 659 13.49 -5.15 50.70
CA ALA A 659 13.78 -6.36 49.96
C ALA A 659 12.62 -7.38 49.91
N SER A 660 12.70 -8.21 48.85
CA SER A 660 12.15 -9.55 48.69
C SER A 660 10.65 -9.72 48.36
N SER A 661 10.33 -10.05 47.18
CA SER A 661 10.04 -11.44 46.73
C SER A 661 9.57 -11.40 45.28
N ARG A 662 10.38 -11.93 44.40
CA ARG A 662 10.01 -12.30 43.03
C ARG A 662 8.98 -13.42 43.11
N SER A 663 7.72 -13.13 42.85
CA SER A 663 6.73 -14.11 42.53
C SER A 663 6.40 -13.98 41.05
N GLY A 664 7.09 -14.79 40.23
CA GLY A 664 6.66 -15.07 38.87
C GLY A 664 5.26 -15.66 38.92
N TYR A 665 4.30 -15.03 38.22
CA TYR A 665 2.99 -15.62 38.01
C TYR A 665 3.15 -16.82 37.08
N ARG A 666 3.26 -17.98 37.64
CA ARG A 666 2.90 -19.27 37.03
C ARG A 666 1.40 -19.38 37.22
N GLY A 667 0.64 -19.48 36.12
CA GLY A 667 -0.73 -19.95 36.20
C GLY A 667 -0.72 -21.18 37.11
N THR A 668 -1.48 -21.13 38.18
CA THR A 668 -1.44 -22.21 39.14
C THR A 668 -2.00 -23.45 38.49
N ALA A 669 -1.41 -24.62 38.77
CA ALA A 669 -1.96 -25.92 38.32
C ALA A 669 -3.45 -26.06 38.63
N ALA A 670 -3.96 -25.30 39.62
CA ALA A 670 -5.37 -25.19 39.97
C ALA A 670 -6.23 -24.45 38.94
N GLU A 671 -5.72 -23.43 38.27
CA GLU A 671 -6.45 -22.73 37.18
C GLU A 671 -6.47 -23.56 35.91
N ASP A 672 -5.41 -24.28 35.62
CA ASP A 672 -5.36 -25.25 34.51
C ASP A 672 -6.27 -26.48 34.81
N GLU A 673 -6.34 -26.92 36.05
CA GLU A 673 -7.29 -27.98 36.49
C GLU A 673 -8.73 -27.46 36.44
N GLU A 674 -8.98 -26.20 36.78
CA GLU A 674 -10.31 -25.59 36.71
C GLU A 674 -10.78 -25.39 35.27
N LEU A 675 -9.90 -24.94 34.36
CA LEU A 675 -10.17 -24.88 32.93
C LEU A 675 -10.36 -26.27 32.32
N GLN A 676 -9.59 -27.25 32.77
CA GLN A 676 -9.73 -28.62 32.31
C GLN A 676 -11.01 -29.29 32.90
N ALA A 677 -11.40 -28.96 34.12
CA ALA A 677 -12.65 -29.41 34.72
C ALA A 677 -13.87 -28.76 34.06
N ILE A 678 -13.79 -27.50 33.66
CA ILE A 678 -14.82 -26.82 32.87
C ILE A 678 -14.93 -27.45 31.49
N PHE A 679 -13.80 -27.75 30.86
CA PHE A 679 -13.76 -28.41 29.55
C PHE A 679 -14.34 -29.85 29.63
N GLU A 680 -13.97 -30.64 30.64
CA GLU A 680 -14.48 -32.00 30.85
C GLU A 680 -15.97 -32.03 31.25
N ARG A 681 -16.43 -30.99 31.96
CA ARG A 681 -17.84 -30.86 32.33
C ARG A 681 -18.71 -30.45 31.15
N THR A 682 -18.13 -29.73 30.17
CA THR A 682 -18.85 -29.22 28.99
C THR A 682 -18.79 -30.17 27.80
N TYR A 683 -17.69 -30.93 27.65
CA TYR A 683 -17.45 -31.75 26.46
C TYR A 683 -17.13 -33.23 26.74
N GLY A 684 -17.10 -33.68 27.99
CA GLY A 684 -16.75 -35.04 28.37
C GLY A 684 -15.25 -35.36 28.31
N SER A 685 -14.79 -36.32 29.08
CA SER A 685 -13.36 -36.64 29.23
C SER A 685 -12.72 -37.16 27.93
N ALA A 686 -11.77 -36.42 27.38
CA ALA A 686 -10.96 -36.82 26.22
C ALA A 686 -9.81 -37.71 26.67
N LYS A 687 -9.96 -39.02 26.53
CA LYS A 687 -8.80 -39.92 26.67
C LYS A 687 -7.86 -39.79 25.47
N PRO A 688 -6.55 -39.75 25.66
CA PRO A 688 -5.61 -39.71 24.58
C PRO A 688 -5.64 -41.01 23.79
N ARG A 689 -6.06 -40.94 22.53
CA ARG A 689 -6.12 -42.10 21.63
C ARG A 689 -4.83 -42.15 20.82
N ALA A 690 -4.03 -43.18 21.10
CA ALA A 690 -2.87 -43.52 20.28
C ALA A 690 -3.30 -43.84 18.84
N MET A 691 -2.54 -43.33 17.87
CA MET A 691 -2.69 -43.65 16.44
C MET A 691 -2.65 -45.17 16.25
N ARG A 692 -3.74 -45.74 15.77
CA ARG A 692 -3.77 -47.06 15.17
C ARG A 692 -4.40 -46.98 13.79
N GLN A 693 -3.78 -47.66 12.84
CA GLN A 693 -4.19 -47.84 11.47
C GLN A 693 -5.62 -48.44 11.33
N PRO A 694 -6.29 -48.19 10.21
CA PRO A 694 -7.70 -48.53 10.07
C PRO A 694 -7.90 -50.01 9.80
N PRO A 695 -8.89 -50.64 10.42
CA PRO A 695 -9.37 -51.92 9.98
C PRO A 695 -10.56 -51.77 9.05
N ARG A 696 -10.63 -52.70 8.14
CA ARG A 696 -11.65 -52.90 7.10
C ARG A 696 -13.06 -53.05 7.67
N THR A 697 -13.99 -52.46 6.93
CA THR A 697 -15.43 -52.68 6.76
C THR A 697 -16.13 -53.74 7.62
N SER A 698 -17.08 -53.27 8.41
CA SER A 698 -18.32 -54.02 8.75
C SER A 698 -19.48 -53.03 8.85
N GLN A 699 -20.57 -53.32 8.16
CA GLN A 699 -21.82 -52.57 8.10
C GLN A 699 -22.43 -52.39 9.50
N PRO A 700 -22.95 -51.20 9.86
CA PRO A 700 -23.76 -51.08 11.07
C PRO A 700 -25.22 -51.36 10.75
N THR A 701 -25.77 -52.29 11.49
CA THR A 701 -27.20 -52.51 11.62
C THR A 701 -27.88 -51.30 12.24
N VAL A 702 -28.84 -50.78 11.50
CA VAL A 702 -29.70 -49.67 11.90
C VAL A 702 -30.66 -50.11 12.99
N ASN A 703 -30.55 -49.53 14.19
CA ASN A 703 -31.61 -49.55 15.19
C ASN A 703 -32.52 -48.32 15.01
N ASN A 704 -33.61 -48.50 14.31
CA ASN A 704 -34.69 -47.54 14.23
C ASN A 704 -35.41 -47.39 15.58
N ARG A 705 -35.26 -46.21 16.21
CA ARG A 705 -36.26 -45.67 17.13
C ARG A 705 -36.76 -44.36 16.55
N PRO A 706 -38.04 -44.17 16.32
CA PRO A 706 -38.59 -42.91 15.82
C PRO A 706 -38.60 -41.88 16.92
N ILE A 707 -37.99 -40.73 16.66
CA ILE A 707 -38.16 -39.51 17.46
C ILE A 707 -39.30 -38.72 16.80
N PRO A 708 -40.36 -38.37 17.55
CA PRO A 708 -41.44 -37.58 16.98
C PRO A 708 -41.02 -36.10 16.94
N MET A 709 -40.85 -35.53 15.74
CA MET A 709 -40.87 -34.10 15.56
C MET A 709 -41.72 -33.78 14.34
N GLN A 710 -42.92 -33.30 14.57
CA GLN A 710 -43.62 -32.42 13.65
C GLN A 710 -43.18 -30.99 13.98
N GLN A 711 -42.43 -30.38 13.07
CA GLN A 711 -42.27 -28.92 12.98
C GLN A 711 -42.85 -28.53 11.61
N ASP A 712 -43.96 -27.83 11.63
CA ASP A 712 -44.58 -27.22 10.46
C ASP A 712 -43.85 -25.92 10.14
N GLY A 713 -43.01 -25.94 9.11
CA GLY A 713 -42.33 -24.73 8.64
C GLY A 713 -41.41 -25.05 7.44
N PRO A 714 -40.95 -24.05 6.65
CA PRO A 714 -40.01 -24.28 5.57
C PRO A 714 -38.72 -24.92 6.08
N GLU A 715 -38.19 -25.86 5.30
CA GLU A 715 -36.93 -26.52 5.58
C GLU A 715 -35.79 -25.61 5.09
N TYR A 716 -34.76 -25.41 5.95
CA TYR A 716 -33.58 -24.63 5.60
C TYR A 716 -32.41 -25.56 5.31
N LEU A 717 -31.69 -25.27 4.21
CA LEU A 717 -30.43 -25.91 3.86
C LEU A 717 -29.31 -24.88 3.84
N LEU A 718 -28.40 -24.93 4.82
CA LEU A 718 -27.20 -24.12 4.86
C LEU A 718 -26.04 -24.90 4.22
N VAL A 719 -25.27 -24.24 3.36
CA VAL A 719 -24.16 -24.85 2.62
C VAL A 719 -22.89 -24.04 2.84
N ASP A 720 -21.85 -24.68 3.35
CA ASP A 720 -20.52 -24.11 3.36
C ASP A 720 -19.94 -24.17 1.92
N GLY A 721 -19.94 -23.03 1.23
CA GLY A 721 -19.62 -22.95 -0.19
C GLY A 721 -18.20 -23.42 -0.51
N TYR A 722 -17.19 -23.00 0.25
CA TYR A 722 -15.81 -23.40 -0.04
C TYR A 722 -15.54 -24.85 0.33
N ASN A 723 -16.13 -25.32 1.40
CA ASN A 723 -16.00 -26.72 1.82
C ASN A 723 -16.56 -27.66 0.73
N ILE A 724 -17.69 -27.29 0.12
CA ILE A 724 -18.29 -28.03 -1.00
C ILE A 724 -17.44 -27.90 -2.27
N ILE A 725 -16.96 -26.71 -2.63
CA ILE A 725 -16.09 -26.51 -3.81
C ILE A 725 -14.86 -27.41 -3.74
N PHE A 726 -14.22 -27.50 -2.58
CA PHE A 726 -13.02 -28.33 -2.42
C PHE A 726 -13.29 -29.83 -2.24
N ALA A 727 -14.52 -30.19 -1.88
CA ALA A 727 -14.93 -31.57 -1.73
C ALA A 727 -15.40 -32.23 -3.06
N TRP A 728 -15.94 -31.44 -4.00
CA TRP A 728 -16.40 -31.94 -5.29
C TRP A 728 -15.29 -31.85 -6.34
N GLU A 729 -14.86 -32.99 -6.89
CA GLU A 729 -13.72 -33.04 -7.84
C GLU A 729 -13.91 -32.12 -9.05
N GLU A 730 -15.13 -31.96 -9.57
CA GLU A 730 -15.47 -31.10 -10.69
C GLU A 730 -15.20 -29.62 -10.37
N LEU A 731 -15.69 -29.16 -9.22
CA LEU A 731 -15.50 -27.76 -8.77
C LEU A 731 -14.08 -27.50 -8.31
N LYS A 732 -13.43 -28.49 -7.71
CA LYS A 732 -12.03 -28.42 -7.30
C LYS A 732 -11.08 -28.25 -8.51
N ALA A 733 -11.41 -28.86 -9.65
CA ALA A 733 -10.65 -28.65 -10.88
C ALA A 733 -10.78 -27.19 -11.36
N VAL A 734 -12.01 -26.64 -11.38
CA VAL A 734 -12.30 -25.26 -11.77
C VAL A 734 -11.67 -24.26 -10.78
N SER A 735 -11.65 -24.57 -9.49
CA SER A 735 -11.07 -23.68 -8.46
C SER A 735 -9.56 -23.48 -8.61
N ARG A 736 -8.85 -24.37 -9.29
CA ARG A 736 -7.41 -24.23 -9.59
C ARG A 736 -7.14 -23.17 -10.67
N GLU A 737 -8.11 -22.89 -11.53
CA GLU A 737 -8.02 -21.88 -12.58
C GLU A 737 -8.59 -20.55 -12.09
N SER A 738 -9.78 -20.57 -11.47
CA SER A 738 -10.45 -19.39 -10.92
C SER A 738 -11.41 -19.79 -9.80
N LEU A 739 -11.15 -19.28 -8.60
CA LEU A 739 -12.00 -19.51 -7.43
C LEU A 739 -13.38 -18.83 -7.60
N GLU A 740 -13.41 -17.69 -8.30
CA GLU A 740 -14.64 -16.96 -8.61
C GLU A 740 -15.52 -17.74 -9.56
N HIS A 741 -14.94 -18.34 -10.60
CA HIS A 741 -15.66 -19.20 -11.51
C HIS A 741 -16.19 -20.46 -10.82
N ALA A 742 -15.42 -21.05 -9.89
CA ALA A 742 -15.89 -22.20 -9.11
C ALA A 742 -17.07 -21.85 -8.20
N ARG A 743 -17.08 -20.64 -7.60
CA ARG A 743 -18.26 -20.14 -6.85
C ARG A 743 -19.47 -20.01 -7.73
N GLN A 744 -19.31 -19.39 -8.91
CA GLN A 744 -20.40 -19.23 -9.87
C GLN A 744 -20.98 -20.57 -10.28
N CYS A 745 -20.13 -21.56 -10.60
CA CYS A 745 -20.58 -22.91 -10.92
C CYS A 745 -21.35 -23.58 -9.78
N LEU A 746 -20.88 -23.42 -8.50
CA LEU A 746 -21.58 -23.95 -7.35
C LEU A 746 -22.96 -23.29 -7.17
N MET A 747 -23.03 -21.95 -7.30
CA MET A 747 -24.29 -21.22 -7.20
C MET A 747 -25.29 -21.65 -8.27
N ASP A 748 -24.85 -21.83 -9.52
CA ASP A 748 -25.70 -22.32 -10.62
C ASP A 748 -26.25 -23.73 -10.33
N ILE A 749 -25.39 -24.62 -9.82
CA ILE A 749 -25.78 -26.00 -9.47
C ILE A 749 -26.82 -25.98 -8.34
N LEU A 750 -26.60 -25.21 -7.30
CA LEU A 750 -27.47 -25.14 -6.14
C LEU A 750 -28.77 -24.37 -6.43
N ALA A 751 -28.76 -23.37 -7.31
CA ALA A 751 -29.98 -22.71 -7.78
C ALA A 751 -30.87 -23.67 -8.61
N ASN A 752 -30.27 -24.51 -9.44
CA ASN A 752 -31.00 -25.57 -10.15
C ASN A 752 -31.58 -26.62 -9.19
N TYR A 753 -30.84 -27.00 -8.15
CA TYR A 753 -31.30 -27.92 -7.12
C TYR A 753 -32.47 -27.33 -6.31
N HIS A 754 -32.37 -26.04 -5.93
CA HIS A 754 -33.43 -25.32 -5.24
C HIS A 754 -34.73 -25.24 -6.06
N GLY A 755 -34.62 -25.02 -7.37
CA GLY A 755 -35.80 -25.00 -8.28
C GLY A 755 -36.56 -26.31 -8.28
N PHE A 756 -35.97 -27.40 -7.86
CA PHE A 756 -36.57 -28.75 -7.83
C PHE A 756 -36.96 -29.17 -6.39
N HIS A 757 -36.22 -28.77 -5.37
CA HIS A 757 -36.51 -29.04 -3.96
C HIS A 757 -36.95 -27.77 -3.24
N PRO A 758 -38.17 -27.67 -2.71
CA PRO A 758 -38.66 -26.49 -2.00
C PRO A 758 -38.03 -26.43 -0.60
N CYS A 759 -36.88 -25.77 -0.51
CA CYS A 759 -36.22 -25.48 0.76
C CYS A 759 -35.61 -24.07 0.69
N GLU A 760 -35.49 -23.35 1.81
CA GLU A 760 -34.75 -22.12 1.87
C GLU A 760 -33.26 -22.43 1.89
N LEU A 761 -32.58 -22.16 0.76
CA LEU A 761 -31.17 -22.50 0.56
C LEU A 761 -30.29 -21.29 0.75
N ILE A 762 -29.33 -21.41 1.70
CA ILE A 762 -28.38 -20.37 2.04
C ILE A 762 -26.96 -20.90 1.82
N VAL A 763 -26.23 -20.29 0.89
CA VAL A 763 -24.81 -20.62 0.65
C VAL A 763 -23.94 -19.58 1.32
N VAL A 764 -22.99 -20.04 2.14
CA VAL A 764 -22.09 -19.17 2.88
C VAL A 764 -20.68 -19.30 2.35
N PHE A 765 -20.06 -18.16 2.02
CA PHE A 765 -18.67 -18.07 1.57
C PHE A 765 -17.84 -17.22 2.51
N ASP A 766 -16.64 -17.67 2.84
CA ASP A 766 -15.69 -16.90 3.64
C ASP A 766 -15.18 -15.66 2.89
N ALA A 767 -15.30 -14.50 3.51
CA ALA A 767 -14.91 -13.22 2.93
C ALA A 767 -13.41 -13.04 2.73
N TYR A 768 -12.55 -13.73 3.51
CA TYR A 768 -11.10 -13.58 3.40
C TYR A 768 -10.54 -14.04 2.05
N LYS A 769 -11.32 -14.79 1.27
CA LYS A 769 -10.98 -15.24 -0.10
C LYS A 769 -11.59 -14.34 -1.20
N VAL A 770 -12.29 -13.26 -0.80
CA VAL A 770 -12.93 -12.29 -1.72
C VAL A 770 -12.45 -10.91 -1.34
N ALA A 771 -11.53 -10.36 -2.11
CA ALA A 771 -10.96 -9.04 -1.82
C ALA A 771 -12.05 -7.95 -1.83
N GLY A 772 -12.20 -7.22 -0.70
CA GLY A 772 -13.04 -6.02 -0.60
C GLY A 772 -14.49 -6.22 -0.12
N ASN A 773 -14.85 -7.35 0.50
CA ASN A 773 -16.23 -7.62 0.87
C ASN A 773 -16.56 -7.26 2.34
N VAL A 774 -17.57 -6.43 2.54
CA VAL A 774 -18.05 -5.90 3.84
C VAL A 774 -19.17 -6.77 4.45
N GLY A 775 -19.31 -8.04 4.03
CA GLY A 775 -20.43 -8.90 4.39
C GLY A 775 -21.68 -8.52 3.59
N ALA A 776 -21.89 -9.16 2.45
CA ALA A 776 -23.06 -8.94 1.61
C ALA A 776 -23.95 -10.18 1.66
N THR A 777 -25.25 -9.95 1.62
CA THR A 777 -26.24 -11.00 1.35
C THR A 777 -26.86 -10.67 0.00
N GLU A 778 -26.76 -11.59 -0.95
CA GLU A 778 -27.30 -11.47 -2.29
C GLU A 778 -28.33 -12.57 -2.52
N GLU A 779 -29.35 -12.29 -3.29
CA GLU A 779 -30.30 -13.29 -3.78
C GLU A 779 -29.92 -13.67 -5.21
N TYR A 780 -29.62 -14.96 -5.42
CA TYR A 780 -29.20 -15.50 -6.69
C TYR A 780 -30.15 -16.59 -7.14
N HIS A 781 -31.01 -16.31 -8.12
CA HIS A 781 -31.98 -17.25 -8.69
C HIS A 781 -32.80 -18.04 -7.64
N GLY A 782 -33.22 -17.35 -6.57
CA GLY A 782 -34.04 -17.93 -5.51
C GLY A 782 -33.25 -18.55 -4.35
N ILE A 783 -31.91 -18.55 -4.40
CA ILE A 783 -31.06 -18.97 -3.26
C ILE A 783 -30.41 -17.75 -2.64
N HIS A 784 -30.14 -17.80 -1.34
CA HIS A 784 -29.45 -16.73 -0.62
C HIS A 784 -27.95 -16.99 -0.55
N ILE A 785 -27.16 -16.05 -1.06
CA ILE A 785 -25.70 -16.10 -0.99
C ILE A 785 -25.24 -15.14 0.09
N VAL A 786 -24.47 -15.64 1.04
CA VAL A 786 -23.92 -14.88 2.14
C VAL A 786 -22.41 -14.90 2.05
N TYR A 787 -21.80 -13.73 1.94
CA TYR A 787 -20.38 -13.57 2.12
C TYR A 787 -20.14 -13.12 3.55
N THR A 788 -19.38 -13.89 4.33
CA THR A 788 -19.08 -13.54 5.72
C THR A 788 -18.23 -12.29 5.79
N ARG A 789 -18.17 -11.65 6.95
CA ARG A 789 -17.30 -10.50 7.18
C ARG A 789 -15.86 -10.97 7.37
N GLU A 790 -14.89 -10.10 7.15
CA GLU A 790 -13.46 -10.38 7.18
C GLU A 790 -12.96 -11.07 8.49
N ALA A 791 -13.71 -10.97 9.56
CA ALA A 791 -13.43 -11.61 10.85
C ALA A 791 -14.38 -12.76 11.22
N GLU A 792 -15.25 -13.18 10.32
CA GLU A 792 -16.26 -14.20 10.56
C GLU A 792 -16.09 -15.33 9.54
N THR A 793 -15.82 -16.54 10.02
CA THR A 793 -15.75 -17.72 9.15
C THR A 793 -17.15 -18.18 8.75
N ALA A 794 -17.25 -18.95 7.65
CA ALA A 794 -18.50 -19.57 7.24
C ALA A 794 -19.10 -20.41 8.37
N ASP A 795 -18.26 -21.17 9.07
CA ASP A 795 -18.64 -22.01 10.21
C ASP A 795 -19.34 -21.18 11.31
N ASN A 796 -18.74 -20.05 11.70
CA ASN A 796 -19.31 -19.16 12.72
C ASN A 796 -20.66 -18.55 12.28
N TYR A 797 -20.80 -18.22 11.00
CA TYR A 797 -22.04 -17.69 10.47
C TYR A 797 -23.13 -18.77 10.45
N ILE A 798 -22.78 -19.97 10.00
CA ILE A 798 -23.66 -21.14 9.97
C ILE A 798 -24.13 -21.50 11.38
N GLU A 799 -23.21 -21.55 12.36
CA GLU A 799 -23.54 -21.83 13.76
C GLU A 799 -24.52 -20.79 14.33
N LYS A 800 -24.26 -19.50 14.16
CA LYS A 800 -25.17 -18.43 14.59
C LYS A 800 -26.55 -18.51 13.95
N THR A 801 -26.58 -18.89 12.69
CA THR A 801 -27.81 -19.00 11.90
C THR A 801 -28.62 -20.20 12.35
N ILE A 802 -27.97 -21.34 12.58
CA ILE A 802 -28.62 -22.53 13.14
C ILE A 802 -29.25 -22.21 14.50
N TYR A 803 -28.52 -21.57 15.41
CA TYR A 803 -29.01 -21.21 16.74
C TYR A 803 -30.25 -20.34 16.72
N LYS A 804 -30.41 -19.52 15.68
CA LYS A 804 -31.58 -18.65 15.48
C LYS A 804 -32.79 -19.40 14.89
N ILE A 805 -32.55 -20.29 13.92
CA ILE A 805 -33.57 -20.85 13.04
C ILE A 805 -34.00 -22.25 13.51
N ALA A 806 -33.11 -23.06 14.10
CA ALA A 806 -33.39 -24.44 14.47
C ALA A 806 -34.42 -24.60 15.59
N LYS A 807 -34.82 -23.51 16.25
CA LYS A 807 -35.91 -23.52 17.25
C LYS A 807 -37.29 -23.67 16.62
N ASP A 808 -37.48 -23.10 15.45
CA ASP A 808 -38.77 -22.95 14.81
C ASP A 808 -38.88 -23.70 13.47
N HIS A 809 -37.71 -24.09 12.89
CA HIS A 809 -37.66 -24.70 11.57
C HIS A 809 -36.70 -25.90 11.51
N ARG A 810 -36.91 -26.75 10.53
CA ARG A 810 -36.01 -27.86 10.24
C ARG A 810 -34.78 -27.36 9.48
N VAL A 811 -33.61 -27.55 10.05
CA VAL A 811 -32.36 -27.07 9.47
C VAL A 811 -31.45 -28.22 9.08
N ARG A 812 -30.97 -28.23 7.82
CA ARG A 812 -29.90 -29.10 7.33
C ARG A 812 -28.65 -28.29 7.06
N VAL A 813 -27.50 -28.87 7.31
CA VAL A 813 -26.21 -28.21 7.06
C VAL A 813 -25.29 -29.10 6.24
N ALA A 814 -24.84 -28.63 5.11
CA ALA A 814 -23.94 -29.32 4.21
C ALA A 814 -22.50 -28.84 4.38
N THR A 815 -21.67 -29.68 4.99
CA THR A 815 -20.22 -29.44 5.19
C THR A 815 -19.47 -30.77 5.22
N SER A 816 -18.19 -30.78 4.89
CA SER A 816 -17.30 -31.92 5.05
C SER A 816 -16.35 -31.78 6.24
N ASP A 817 -16.36 -30.66 6.97
CA ASP A 817 -15.51 -30.49 8.14
C ASP A 817 -15.99 -31.36 9.33
N ALA A 818 -15.07 -32.16 9.86
CA ALA A 818 -15.38 -33.11 10.94
C ALA A 818 -15.61 -32.41 12.30
N LEU A 819 -15.09 -31.20 12.51
CA LEU A 819 -15.27 -30.43 13.72
C LEU A 819 -16.62 -29.70 13.72
N GLU A 820 -16.99 -29.10 12.60
CA GLU A 820 -18.28 -28.48 12.37
C GLU A 820 -19.44 -29.46 12.52
N GLN A 821 -19.25 -30.70 12.10
CA GLN A 821 -20.20 -31.78 12.23
C GLN A 821 -20.60 -32.12 13.66
N MET A 822 -19.70 -31.95 14.63
CA MET A 822 -20.02 -32.17 16.06
C MET A 822 -20.83 -31.00 16.65
N ILE A 823 -20.60 -29.79 16.19
CA ILE A 823 -21.31 -28.60 16.66
C ILE A 823 -22.74 -28.59 16.12
N ILE A 824 -22.93 -28.97 14.87
CA ILE A 824 -24.26 -29.09 14.22
C ILE A 824 -25.17 -30.08 14.96
N LEU A 825 -24.66 -31.24 15.36
CA LEU A 825 -25.40 -32.23 16.12
C LEU A 825 -25.84 -31.75 17.52
N GLY A 826 -25.02 -30.91 18.16
CA GLY A 826 -25.34 -30.31 19.46
C GLY A 826 -26.41 -29.22 19.38
N SER A 827 -26.62 -28.60 18.20
CA SER A 827 -27.52 -27.45 17.98
C SER A 827 -28.89 -27.85 17.44
N GLY A 828 -29.17 -29.14 17.23
CA GLY A 828 -30.46 -29.67 16.76
C GLY A 828 -30.67 -29.64 15.24
N ALA A 829 -29.65 -29.32 14.45
CA ALA A 829 -29.69 -29.37 13.00
C ALA A 829 -29.26 -30.74 12.44
N LEU A 830 -29.75 -31.10 11.27
CA LEU A 830 -29.41 -32.33 10.58
C LEU A 830 -28.18 -32.11 9.70
N ARG A 831 -27.23 -33.02 9.81
CA ARG A 831 -26.01 -32.99 8.98
C ARG A 831 -26.26 -33.62 7.62
N VAL A 832 -25.69 -32.98 6.57
CA VAL A 832 -25.55 -33.52 5.22
C VAL A 832 -24.05 -33.47 4.85
N SER A 833 -23.46 -34.59 4.48
CA SER A 833 -22.08 -34.57 4.00
C SER A 833 -22.00 -34.01 2.56
N ALA A 834 -20.83 -33.50 2.16
CA ALA A 834 -20.64 -33.01 0.77
C ALA A 834 -20.93 -34.11 -0.27
N ALA A 835 -20.62 -35.36 0.03
CA ALA A 835 -20.93 -36.50 -0.84
C ALA A 835 -22.43 -36.81 -0.91
N GLU A 836 -23.13 -36.68 0.20
CA GLU A 836 -24.62 -36.86 0.24
C GLU A 836 -25.28 -35.70 -0.51
N LEU A 837 -24.88 -34.47 -0.32
CA LEU A 837 -25.38 -33.33 -1.09
C LEU A 837 -25.13 -33.51 -2.58
N HIS A 838 -23.91 -33.94 -2.97
CA HIS A 838 -23.60 -34.25 -4.37
C HIS A 838 -24.54 -35.30 -4.97
N THR A 839 -24.80 -36.38 -4.22
CA THR A 839 -25.72 -37.45 -4.64
C THR A 839 -27.14 -36.92 -4.83
N GLN A 840 -27.62 -36.05 -3.91
CA GLN A 840 -28.95 -35.44 -4.01
C GLN A 840 -29.05 -34.50 -5.23
N VAL A 841 -28.02 -33.69 -5.48
CA VAL A 841 -27.95 -32.80 -6.63
C VAL A 841 -27.92 -33.58 -7.96
N GLN A 842 -27.16 -34.68 -8.03
CA GLN A 842 -27.12 -35.55 -9.21
C GLN A 842 -28.44 -36.26 -9.45
N ALA A 843 -29.09 -36.71 -8.38
CA ALA A 843 -30.43 -37.33 -8.48
C ALA A 843 -31.45 -36.31 -9.03
N ALA A 844 -31.46 -35.07 -8.50
CA ALA A 844 -32.32 -34.00 -9.00
C ALA A 844 -32.06 -33.68 -10.47
N LYS A 845 -30.81 -33.67 -10.91
CA LYS A 845 -30.42 -33.44 -12.30
C LYS A 845 -30.97 -34.53 -13.25
N VAL A 846 -30.86 -35.78 -12.84
CA VAL A 846 -31.43 -36.93 -13.63
C VAL A 846 -32.93 -36.81 -13.75
N GLU A 847 -33.61 -36.39 -12.68
CA GLU A 847 -35.06 -36.24 -12.66
C GLU A 847 -35.53 -35.03 -13.51
N ILE A 848 -34.80 -33.91 -13.45
CA ILE A 848 -35.01 -32.75 -14.36
C ILE A 848 -34.87 -33.18 -15.82
N ASP A 849 -33.81 -33.91 -16.15
CA ASP A 849 -33.59 -34.41 -17.52
C ASP A 849 -34.73 -35.37 -17.98
N ALA A 850 -35.25 -36.21 -17.07
CA ALA A 850 -36.36 -37.07 -17.35
C ALA A 850 -37.67 -36.30 -17.64
N ILE A 851 -37.93 -35.23 -16.85
CA ILE A 851 -39.09 -34.34 -17.06
C ILE A 851 -38.96 -33.58 -18.39
N LEU A 852 -37.79 -33.05 -18.69
CA LEU A 852 -37.54 -32.35 -19.97
C LEU A 852 -37.71 -33.27 -21.18
N ARG A 853 -37.23 -34.52 -21.13
CA ARG A 853 -37.44 -35.51 -22.20
C ARG A 853 -38.92 -35.88 -22.36
N ARG A 854 -39.66 -35.95 -21.24
CA ARG A 854 -41.10 -36.26 -21.26
C ARG A 854 -41.92 -35.09 -21.85
N ASN A 855 -41.51 -33.84 -21.58
CA ASN A 855 -42.17 -32.64 -22.14
C ASN A 855 -41.84 -32.39 -23.62
N ASN A 856 -40.59 -32.66 -24.02
CA ASN A 856 -40.17 -32.53 -25.42
C ASN A 856 -40.75 -33.63 -26.34
N ALA A 857 -41.27 -34.71 -25.78
CA ALA A 857 -41.94 -35.78 -26.51
C ALA A 857 -43.46 -35.53 -26.77
N ARG A 858 -44.02 -34.39 -26.30
CA ARG A 858 -45.41 -33.99 -26.56
C ARG A 858 -45.41 -32.83 -27.56
N PRO A 859 -45.91 -32.99 -28.77
CA PRO A 859 -46.21 -31.88 -29.67
C PRO A 859 -47.52 -31.22 -29.22
N ASP A 860 -47.48 -29.94 -28.99
CA ASP A 860 -48.50 -28.92 -28.77
C ASP A 860 -48.73 -28.40 -27.37
N GLY A 861 -48.55 -27.06 -27.27
CA GLY A 861 -49.13 -26.22 -26.22
C GLY A 861 -48.14 -25.58 -25.26
N ALA A 862 -47.90 -24.29 -25.42
CA ALA A 862 -47.14 -23.44 -24.57
C ALA A 862 -47.58 -23.51 -23.09
N SER A 863 -46.79 -24.15 -22.25
CA SER A 863 -46.80 -23.91 -20.82
C SER A 863 -45.35 -23.88 -20.31
N SER A 864 -45.01 -22.83 -19.57
CA SER A 864 -43.65 -22.67 -19.05
C SER A 864 -43.26 -23.88 -18.18
N VAL A 865 -42.00 -24.32 -18.31
CA VAL A 865 -41.42 -25.45 -17.56
C VAL A 865 -41.71 -25.33 -16.05
N GLY A 866 -41.70 -24.10 -15.48
CA GLY A 866 -42.02 -23.85 -14.08
C GLY A 866 -43.47 -24.17 -13.68
N THR A 867 -44.42 -24.04 -14.57
CA THR A 867 -45.83 -24.39 -14.30
C THR A 867 -46.05 -25.92 -14.36
N ALA A 868 -45.30 -26.60 -15.20
CA ALA A 868 -45.30 -28.05 -15.28
C ALA A 868 -44.64 -28.71 -14.08
N MET A 869 -43.56 -28.13 -13.56
CA MET A 869 -42.87 -28.54 -12.34
C MET A 869 -43.78 -28.37 -11.11
N ARG A 870 -44.42 -27.23 -10.90
CA ARG A 870 -45.33 -27.00 -9.77
C ARG A 870 -46.48 -27.96 -9.76
N ARG A 871 -47.09 -28.30 -10.93
CA ARG A 871 -48.16 -29.29 -11.05
C ARG A 871 -47.70 -30.72 -10.78
N ALA A 872 -46.44 -31.06 -11.03
CA ALA A 872 -45.89 -32.36 -10.69
C ALA A 872 -45.71 -32.48 -9.14
N MET A 873 -45.26 -31.44 -8.47
CA MET A 873 -45.07 -31.39 -7.03
C MET A 873 -46.39 -31.41 -6.26
N GLU A 874 -47.43 -30.70 -6.73
CA GLU A 874 -48.79 -30.72 -6.14
C GLU A 874 -49.51 -32.10 -6.25
N LYS A 875 -49.05 -33.03 -7.09
CA LYS A 875 -49.61 -34.38 -7.22
C LYS A 875 -48.96 -35.39 -6.31
N ASP A 876 -47.72 -35.16 -5.86
CA ASP A 876 -47.05 -36.04 -4.89
C ASP A 876 -47.44 -35.71 -3.44
N ASP A 877 -48.00 -34.52 -3.16
CA ASP A 877 -48.60 -34.16 -1.86
C ASP A 877 -50.03 -34.73 -1.67
N GLN A 878 -50.63 -35.38 -2.66
CA GLN A 878 -51.97 -35.98 -2.57
C GLN A 878 -51.97 -37.52 -2.73
N ALA A 879 -50.80 -38.14 -2.83
CA ALA A 879 -50.59 -39.57 -2.79
C ALA A 879 -49.73 -39.99 -1.60
#